data_29c8d078ff6db8e2da241f9f195a7d5a
#
_entry.id   29c8d078ff6db8e2da241f9f195a7d5a
#
_cell.length_a   1.000
_cell.length_b   1.000
_cell.length_c   1.000
_cell.angle_alpha   90.00
_cell.angle_beta   90.00
_cell.angle_gamma   90.00
#
_symmetry.space_group_name_H-M   'P 1'
#
loop_
_entity.id
_entity.type
_entity.pdbx_description
1 polymer ?
#
loop_
_entity_poly.entity_id
_entity_poly.type
_entity_poly.pdbx_seq_one_letter_code
_entity_poly.pdbx_strand_id
1 'polypeptide(L)'
;MIEQSKIHEIKGVGEKTEKLFAKLGIYTVGDLLRYYPRNYDVYEEAVPIAEVEDGRTVTVTGMIFGRVQVGGSRNLQVTTIYVKDLKGTIKAVWFRMPFLKNTLAGGGQITLRGRAVNRRDGLVLEHPEIFYPSEKYEEKLHTLQPIYNLTAGLTNNAISKAVKQVIESLDLTKEHLPEEIRLHYQLAEYNYAIRGIHFPEDKEVFYHARERLVFEEFLQFILAIRKLKDSNSRMDNEYVIPLDLRTEEFQKALPFELTGAQQNVWREIQQDMASEHAMSRLVQGDVGSGKTIVAVLALLNTALKGYQAAMMAPTEVLARQHYESITSLFEAYNIPIKVVLLTGSMTAKEKRRAYDRIECGLAKIIVGTHALIQDAVYYDNLALVVTDEQHRFGVKQRESFAKKGGVPHVLVMSATPIPRTLAIILYGDLDISVIDELPANRLPIKNCVVDTSYRQTAYTFMKKQIAEGRQCYIICPMVEESEAMEAENVTDYSRMLQEEMGTQIVVDHLHGKMKQAAKDEIMERFGRNEIQILVSTTVIEVGIDVPNATVMMIENAERFGLAQLHQLRGRVGRGKYQSYCIFMTGSKAKETKKRLEILNKTNDGFKIASEDLKLRGPGDLFGIRQSGLMDFGLGDIYQDAAILQKANEAAEWLLKNNPEYVQQIPDYEGTSSVII
;
A
#
# COMPACT_ATOMS: atom_id res chain seq x y z
N MET A 1 -23.76 26.76 18.93
CA MET A 1 -22.99 26.55 17.67
C MET A 1 -23.43 25.25 17.03
N ILE A 2 -23.31 25.13 15.73
CA ILE A 2 -23.50 23.87 14.98
C ILE A 2 -22.21 23.56 14.23
N GLU A 3 -22.00 22.34 13.78
CA GLU A 3 -20.75 21.94 13.07
C GLU A 3 -20.47 22.80 11.81
N GLN A 4 -21.51 23.28 11.14
CA GLN A 4 -21.41 24.16 9.97
C GLN A 4 -21.11 25.62 10.31
N SER A 5 -21.16 26.02 11.59
CA SER A 5 -20.77 27.37 12.03
C SER A 5 -19.33 27.67 11.62
N LYS A 6 -19.10 28.94 11.22
CA LYS A 6 -17.75 29.38 10.81
C LYS A 6 -16.82 29.49 12.03
N ILE A 7 -15.52 29.25 11.82
CA ILE A 7 -14.50 29.22 12.86
C ILE A 7 -14.38 30.54 13.65
N HIS A 8 -14.69 31.69 13.02
CA HIS A 8 -14.63 33.00 13.69
C HIS A 8 -15.74 33.22 14.73
N GLU A 9 -16.77 32.38 14.77
CA GLU A 9 -17.82 32.41 15.80
C GLU A 9 -17.29 31.95 17.18
N ILE A 10 -16.14 31.26 17.20
CA ILE A 10 -15.48 30.83 18.42
C ILE A 10 -14.89 32.04 19.15
N LYS A 11 -15.19 32.18 20.43
CA LYS A 11 -14.68 33.30 21.26
C LYS A 11 -13.13 33.30 21.27
N GLY A 12 -12.53 34.41 20.85
CA GLY A 12 -11.08 34.57 20.77
C GLY A 12 -10.47 34.26 19.40
N VAL A 13 -11.27 33.81 18.42
CA VAL A 13 -10.85 33.68 17.03
C VAL A 13 -11.26 34.92 16.25
N GLY A 14 -10.34 35.87 16.09
CA GLY A 14 -10.51 37.03 15.24
C GLY A 14 -10.02 36.80 13.81
N GLU A 15 -10.24 37.75 12.89
CA GLU A 15 -9.89 37.65 11.46
C GLU A 15 -8.44 37.17 11.18
N LYS A 16 -7.47 37.59 11.99
CA LYS A 16 -6.07 37.16 11.84
C LYS A 16 -5.92 35.68 12.16
N THR A 17 -6.58 35.22 13.21
CA THR A 17 -6.52 33.82 13.67
C THR A 17 -7.32 32.91 12.72
N GLU A 18 -8.47 33.37 12.21
CA GLU A 18 -9.24 32.68 11.18
C GLU A 18 -8.41 32.39 9.94
N LYS A 19 -7.64 33.38 9.44
CA LYS A 19 -6.70 33.18 8.31
C LYS A 19 -5.61 32.15 8.61
N LEU A 20 -5.21 32.00 9.86
CA LEU A 20 -4.24 30.97 10.26
C LEU A 20 -4.88 29.57 10.31
N PHE A 21 -6.11 29.46 10.79
CA PHE A 21 -6.88 28.21 10.74
C PHE A 21 -7.15 27.79 9.28
N ALA A 22 -7.49 28.73 8.40
CA ALA A 22 -7.69 28.47 6.97
C ALA A 22 -6.44 27.88 6.29
N LYS A 23 -5.22 28.25 6.73
CA LYS A 23 -3.97 27.63 6.23
C LYS A 23 -3.82 26.16 6.62
N LEU A 24 -4.56 25.71 7.64
CA LEU A 24 -4.61 24.32 8.09
C LEU A 24 -5.83 23.56 7.51
N GLY A 25 -6.59 24.20 6.60
CA GLY A 25 -7.81 23.63 6.03
C GLY A 25 -9.03 23.70 6.97
N ILE A 26 -8.96 24.50 8.05
CA ILE A 26 -10.01 24.58 9.06
C ILE A 26 -10.83 25.86 8.80
N TYR A 27 -12.07 25.70 8.34
CA TYR A 27 -13.01 26.77 8.00
C TYR A 27 -14.23 26.79 8.90
N THR A 28 -14.65 25.62 9.36
CA THR A 28 -15.85 25.41 10.18
C THR A 28 -15.51 24.83 11.55
N VAL A 29 -16.50 24.85 12.42
CA VAL A 29 -16.44 24.19 13.73
C VAL A 29 -16.28 22.68 13.58
N GLY A 30 -16.94 22.07 12.59
CA GLY A 30 -16.80 20.66 12.27
C GLY A 30 -15.39 20.28 11.78
N ASP A 31 -14.76 21.15 10.98
CA ASP A 31 -13.37 20.93 10.54
C ASP A 31 -12.43 20.94 11.75
N LEU A 32 -12.67 21.84 12.71
CA LEU A 32 -11.87 21.90 13.93
C LEU A 32 -12.02 20.65 14.80
N LEU A 33 -13.21 20.08 14.91
CA LEU A 33 -13.45 18.82 15.64
C LEU A 33 -12.81 17.61 14.97
N ARG A 34 -12.69 17.64 13.62
CA ARG A 34 -12.01 16.61 12.84
C ARG A 34 -10.50 16.87 12.68
N TYR A 35 -10.01 17.98 13.20
CA TYR A 35 -8.58 18.27 13.22
C TYR A 35 -7.92 17.59 14.42
N TYR A 36 -7.65 16.31 14.31
CA TYR A 36 -7.18 15.47 15.39
C TYR A 36 -5.73 15.76 15.82
N PRO A 37 -5.36 15.55 17.10
CA PRO A 37 -3.98 15.65 17.54
C PRO A 37 -3.08 14.64 16.80
N ARG A 38 -1.90 15.09 16.38
CA ARG A 38 -0.88 14.21 15.76
C ARG A 38 -0.17 13.32 16.77
N ASN A 39 -0.10 13.75 18.03
CA ASN A 39 0.55 13.06 19.13
C ASN A 39 0.04 13.62 20.47
N TYR A 40 0.44 12.96 21.55
CA TYR A 40 0.11 13.39 22.91
C TYR A 40 1.37 13.49 23.75
N ASP A 41 1.44 14.56 24.55
CA ASP A 41 2.48 14.76 25.53
C ASP A 41 2.01 14.25 26.90
N VAL A 42 2.81 13.41 27.54
CA VAL A 42 2.49 12.83 28.84
C VAL A 42 3.20 13.63 29.92
N TYR A 43 2.45 14.11 30.89
CA TYR A 43 3.02 14.80 32.07
C TYR A 43 3.32 13.76 33.12
N GLU A 44 4.62 13.46 33.29
CA GLU A 44 5.12 12.45 34.22
C GLU A 44 5.46 13.09 35.58
N GLU A 45 5.58 12.27 36.62
CA GLU A 45 6.00 12.73 37.94
C GLU A 45 7.35 13.45 37.89
N ALA A 46 7.51 14.43 38.81
CA ALA A 46 8.77 15.15 38.93
C ALA A 46 9.88 14.22 39.44
N VAL A 47 11.01 14.23 38.73
CA VAL A 47 12.21 13.48 39.11
C VAL A 47 13.11 14.32 40.02
N PRO A 48 13.84 13.69 40.96
CA PRO A 48 14.87 14.40 41.73
C PRO A 48 15.89 15.05 40.82
N ILE A 49 16.34 16.27 41.15
CA ILE A 49 17.31 17.02 40.29
C ILE A 49 18.61 16.23 40.06
N ALA A 50 19.03 15.42 41.01
CA ALA A 50 20.22 14.60 40.90
C ALA A 50 20.09 13.44 39.86
N GLU A 51 18.89 13.09 39.46
CA GLU A 51 18.56 12.00 38.54
C GLU A 51 18.27 12.51 37.11
N VAL A 52 18.43 13.80 36.85
CA VAL A 52 18.23 14.41 35.55
C VAL A 52 19.31 14.00 34.56
N GLU A 53 18.91 13.44 33.44
CA GLU A 53 19.81 13.00 32.36
C GLU A 53 19.84 14.00 31.18
N ASP A 54 21.01 14.11 30.52
CA ASP A 54 21.19 14.95 29.33
C ASP A 54 20.32 14.49 28.18
N GLY A 55 19.74 15.44 27.45
CA GLY A 55 18.97 15.20 26.23
C GLY A 55 17.49 14.82 26.46
N ARG A 56 17.09 14.49 27.69
CA ARG A 56 15.71 14.13 28.01
C ARG A 56 14.86 15.33 28.41
N THR A 57 13.57 15.26 28.08
CA THR A 57 12.56 16.15 28.66
C THR A 57 12.19 15.63 30.04
N VAL A 58 12.40 16.43 31.07
CA VAL A 58 12.20 16.04 32.46
C VAL A 58 11.36 17.09 33.19
N THR A 59 10.68 16.66 34.23
CA THR A 59 9.99 17.53 35.19
C THR A 59 10.76 17.54 36.49
N VAL A 60 11.02 18.72 37.02
CA VAL A 60 11.66 18.91 38.33
C VAL A 60 10.83 19.87 39.18
N THR A 61 10.67 19.57 40.45
CA THR A 61 10.01 20.43 41.42
C THR A 61 10.99 20.82 42.52
N GLY A 62 11.03 22.11 42.85
CA GLY A 62 11.93 22.60 43.90
C GLY A 62 11.65 24.05 44.26
N MET A 63 12.44 24.55 45.18
CA MET A 63 12.38 25.97 45.63
C MET A 63 13.28 26.83 44.77
N ILE A 64 12.80 28.04 44.39
CA ILE A 64 13.65 29.01 43.69
C ILE A 64 14.76 29.43 44.63
N PHE A 65 16.01 29.20 44.22
CA PHE A 65 17.22 29.50 44.99
C PHE A 65 17.94 30.71 44.44
N GLY A 66 18.15 31.73 45.29
CA GLY A 66 18.79 32.97 44.90
C GLY A 66 17.86 33.97 44.19
N ARG A 67 18.47 34.97 43.53
CA ARG A 67 17.72 36.02 42.79
C ARG A 67 17.54 35.65 41.33
N VAL A 68 16.39 35.98 40.73
CA VAL A 68 16.17 35.91 39.29
C VAL A 68 17.11 36.86 38.57
N GLN A 69 17.96 36.34 37.73
CA GLN A 69 18.96 37.10 37.00
C GLN A 69 18.49 37.35 35.57
N VAL A 70 18.65 38.59 35.09
CA VAL A 70 18.45 38.93 33.66
C VAL A 70 19.77 39.55 33.17
N GLY A 71 20.42 38.85 32.25
CA GLY A 71 21.70 39.24 31.64
C GLY A 71 21.63 39.26 30.12
N GLY A 72 22.70 39.65 29.47
CA GLY A 72 22.83 39.67 28.01
C GLY A 72 22.64 41.04 27.37
N SER A 73 22.81 41.13 26.04
CA SER A 73 22.62 42.37 25.25
C SER A 73 21.14 42.64 24.97
N ARG A 74 20.80 43.86 24.50
CA ARG A 74 19.42 44.24 24.15
C ARG A 74 18.70 43.27 23.24
N ASN A 75 19.44 42.58 22.39
CA ASN A 75 18.88 41.62 21.41
C ASN A 75 18.89 40.17 21.91
N LEU A 76 19.61 39.82 22.96
CA LEU A 76 19.74 38.47 23.52
C LEU A 76 19.69 38.51 25.05
N GLN A 77 18.52 38.89 25.57
CA GLN A 77 18.29 38.86 27.02
C GLN A 77 18.06 37.43 27.46
N VAL A 78 18.74 37.00 28.51
CA VAL A 78 18.63 35.65 29.11
C VAL A 78 18.17 35.82 30.56
N THR A 79 17.01 35.23 30.85
CA THR A 79 16.53 35.12 32.22
C THR A 79 17.01 33.79 32.80
N THR A 80 17.58 33.80 33.99
CA THR A 80 18.16 32.65 34.64
C THR A 80 17.63 32.54 36.06
N ILE A 81 17.25 31.32 36.46
CA ILE A 81 16.97 30.96 37.87
C ILE A 81 17.72 29.68 38.21
N TYR A 82 17.86 29.46 39.51
CA TYR A 82 18.30 28.20 40.05
C TYR A 82 17.15 27.60 40.87
N VAL A 83 16.88 26.32 40.65
CA VAL A 83 15.87 25.58 41.40
C VAL A 83 16.58 24.49 42.20
N LYS A 84 16.26 24.40 43.49
CA LYS A 84 16.88 23.46 44.43
C LYS A 84 15.83 22.55 45.01
N ASP A 85 16.11 21.25 45.04
CA ASP A 85 15.41 20.25 45.82
C ASP A 85 16.29 19.71 46.95
N LEU A 86 15.88 18.59 47.54
CA LEU A 86 16.63 17.94 48.63
C LEU A 86 17.94 17.30 48.17
N LYS A 87 18.05 16.97 46.87
CA LYS A 87 19.17 16.17 46.30
C LYS A 87 20.08 16.97 45.38
N GLY A 88 19.67 18.15 44.90
CA GLY A 88 20.47 18.89 43.94
C GLY A 88 20.00 20.31 43.65
N THR A 89 20.71 20.96 42.69
CA THR A 89 20.33 22.28 42.18
C THR A 89 20.48 22.24 40.68
N ILE A 90 19.48 22.75 39.93
CA ILE A 90 19.49 22.86 38.50
C ILE A 90 19.28 24.29 38.02
N LYS A 91 19.99 24.69 36.96
CA LYS A 91 19.84 25.99 36.33
C LYS A 91 18.76 25.91 35.25
N ALA A 92 17.86 26.89 35.19
CA ALA A 92 16.88 27.05 34.14
C ALA A 92 17.06 28.40 33.43
N VAL A 93 16.98 28.40 32.11
CA VAL A 93 17.23 29.58 31.27
C VAL A 93 16.15 29.79 30.22
N TRP A 94 15.76 31.06 30.04
CA TRP A 94 14.81 31.50 29.01
C TRP A 94 15.45 32.64 28.22
N PHE A 95 15.41 32.55 26.92
CA PHE A 95 15.85 33.62 26.03
C PHE A 95 14.70 34.56 25.67
N ARG A 96 14.93 35.87 25.66
CA ARG A 96 13.96 36.93 25.31
C ARG A 96 12.69 36.97 26.19
N MET A 97 12.80 36.58 27.45
CA MET A 97 11.70 36.59 28.43
C MET A 97 12.05 37.34 29.70
N PRO A 98 12.42 38.65 29.67
CA PRO A 98 12.82 39.40 30.86
C PRO A 98 11.68 39.63 31.87
N PHE A 99 10.41 39.54 31.44
CA PHE A 99 9.23 39.70 32.30
C PHE A 99 9.13 38.63 33.38
N LEU A 100 9.75 37.47 33.16
CA LEU A 100 9.78 36.38 34.17
C LEU A 100 10.47 36.81 35.46
N LYS A 101 11.33 37.84 35.43
CA LYS A 101 11.93 38.41 36.62
C LYS A 101 10.88 38.84 37.65
N ASN A 102 9.82 39.51 37.18
CA ASN A 102 8.75 39.98 38.06
C ASN A 102 7.82 38.83 38.49
N THR A 103 7.55 37.91 37.61
CA THR A 103 6.65 36.76 37.89
C THR A 103 7.24 35.81 38.92
N LEU A 104 8.57 35.61 38.88
CA LEU A 104 9.26 34.63 39.74
C LEU A 104 9.99 35.29 40.95
N ALA A 105 9.88 36.61 41.10
CA ALA A 105 10.57 37.37 42.16
C ALA A 105 10.13 37.01 43.58
N GLY A 106 8.91 36.49 43.75
CA GLY A 106 8.35 36.14 45.05
C GLY A 106 8.98 34.95 45.76
N GLY A 107 9.81 34.17 45.03
CA GLY A 107 10.33 32.90 45.53
C GLY A 107 9.19 31.87 45.70
N GLY A 108 9.50 30.71 46.23
CA GLY A 108 8.52 29.64 46.47
C GLY A 108 8.77 28.38 45.67
N GLN A 109 7.88 27.42 45.84
CA GLN A 109 7.95 26.15 45.13
C GLN A 109 7.50 26.33 43.69
N ILE A 110 8.29 25.77 42.74
CA ILE A 110 8.07 25.83 41.31
C ILE A 110 8.28 24.46 40.73
N THR A 111 7.46 24.11 39.75
CA THR A 111 7.69 22.94 38.90
C THR A 111 8.07 23.42 37.48
N LEU A 112 9.17 22.88 36.98
CA LEU A 112 9.72 23.15 35.66
C LEU A 112 9.71 21.87 34.85
N ARG A 113 9.20 21.95 33.60
CA ARG A 113 9.25 20.85 32.66
C ARG A 113 9.94 21.30 31.38
N GLY A 114 11.02 20.63 31.00
CA GLY A 114 11.78 21.01 29.83
C GLY A 114 12.91 20.05 29.51
N ARG A 115 13.58 20.30 28.40
CA ARG A 115 14.71 19.51 27.97
C ARG A 115 15.95 19.87 28.78
N ALA A 116 16.56 18.88 29.37
CA ALA A 116 17.85 19.02 30.04
C ALA A 116 18.98 18.96 28.98
N VAL A 117 19.89 19.92 29.05
CA VAL A 117 21.03 20.04 28.11
C VAL A 117 22.30 20.24 28.92
N ASN A 118 23.33 19.45 28.65
CA ASN A 118 24.63 19.60 29.30
C ASN A 118 25.38 20.79 28.71
N ARG A 119 25.70 21.77 29.54
CA ARG A 119 26.49 22.96 29.20
C ARG A 119 27.79 22.96 30.01
N ARG A 120 28.71 23.89 29.70
CA ARG A 120 29.98 24.01 30.41
C ARG A 120 29.85 24.12 31.93
N ASP A 121 28.73 24.66 32.40
CA ASP A 121 28.43 24.89 33.83
C ASP A 121 27.51 23.81 34.43
N GLY A 122 27.36 22.65 33.78
CA GLY A 122 26.49 21.56 34.22
C GLY A 122 25.18 21.45 33.43
N LEU A 123 24.25 20.64 33.94
CA LEU A 123 22.93 20.44 33.34
C LEU A 123 22.05 21.70 33.48
N VAL A 124 21.45 22.11 32.38
CA VAL A 124 20.59 23.30 32.31
C VAL A 124 19.26 22.92 31.64
N LEU A 125 18.14 23.35 32.20
CA LEU A 125 16.85 23.30 31.54
C LEU A 125 16.71 24.50 30.59
N GLU A 126 16.59 24.25 29.32
CA GLU A 126 16.41 25.29 28.29
C GLU A 126 14.93 25.52 27.99
N HIS A 127 14.47 26.75 28.13
CA HIS A 127 13.08 27.17 27.91
C HIS A 127 12.04 26.24 28.57
N PRO A 128 12.23 25.83 29.85
CA PRO A 128 11.26 24.94 30.45
C PRO A 128 9.88 25.63 30.61
N GLU A 129 8.83 24.82 30.50
CA GLU A 129 7.48 25.19 30.86
C GLU A 129 7.43 25.47 32.39
N ILE A 130 6.71 26.52 32.78
CA ILE A 130 6.69 27.00 34.18
C ILE A 130 5.34 26.74 34.77
N PHE A 131 5.32 26.03 35.89
CA PHE A 131 4.14 25.82 36.71
C PHE A 131 4.40 26.52 38.07
N TYR A 132 3.77 27.67 38.22
CA TYR A 132 3.90 28.49 39.41
C TYR A 132 2.53 29.04 39.82
N PRO A 133 2.01 28.71 40.99
CA PRO A 133 2.54 27.73 41.96
C PRO A 133 2.57 26.32 41.40
N SER A 134 3.32 25.38 42.04
CA SER A 134 3.60 24.02 41.56
C SER A 134 2.35 23.14 41.48
N GLU A 135 1.30 23.43 42.24
CA GLU A 135 0.01 22.72 42.23
C GLU A 135 -0.66 22.73 40.86
N LYS A 136 -0.39 23.73 40.02
CA LYS A 136 -0.85 23.75 38.61
C LYS A 136 -0.30 22.63 37.74
N TYR A 137 0.78 22.01 38.18
CA TYR A 137 1.32 20.83 37.52
C TYR A 137 0.53 19.58 37.87
N GLU A 138 0.07 19.46 39.11
CA GLU A 138 -0.70 18.31 39.58
C GLU A 138 -2.02 18.15 38.83
N GLU A 139 -2.63 19.25 38.37
CA GLU A 139 -3.83 19.22 37.51
C GLU A 139 -3.59 18.58 36.14
N LYS A 140 -2.33 18.57 35.68
CA LYS A 140 -1.93 17.99 34.40
C LYS A 140 -1.23 16.63 34.52
N LEU A 141 -0.90 16.24 35.73
CA LEU A 141 -0.18 15.01 36.01
C LEU A 141 -0.96 13.79 35.47
N HIS A 142 -0.27 12.89 34.81
CA HIS A 142 -0.81 11.69 34.16
C HIS A 142 -1.83 11.95 33.01
N THR A 143 -2.12 13.21 32.65
CA THR A 143 -3.01 13.51 31.55
C THR A 143 -2.27 13.48 30.22
N LEU A 144 -2.99 13.11 29.18
CA LEU A 144 -2.51 13.13 27.80
C LEU A 144 -2.85 14.50 27.17
N GLN A 145 -1.85 15.35 26.99
CA GLN A 145 -2.06 16.70 26.41
C GLN A 145 -1.93 16.63 24.88
N PRO A 146 -2.92 17.09 24.11
CA PRO A 146 -2.91 16.99 22.66
C PRO A 146 -1.83 17.88 22.02
N ILE A 147 -1.12 17.34 21.05
CA ILE A 147 -0.18 18.08 20.19
C ILE A 147 -0.74 18.10 18.77
N TYR A 148 -1.12 19.28 18.30
CA TYR A 148 -1.66 19.47 16.95
C TYR A 148 -0.57 19.83 15.94
N ASN A 149 -0.84 19.65 14.64
CA ASN A 149 -0.02 20.25 13.60
C ASN A 149 -0.19 21.77 13.64
N LEU A 150 0.91 22.49 13.44
CA LEU A 150 0.94 23.95 13.60
C LEU A 150 1.33 24.65 12.30
N THR A 151 0.85 25.87 12.14
CA THR A 151 1.34 26.81 11.12
C THR A 151 1.99 28.02 11.79
N ALA A 152 2.84 28.74 11.06
CA ALA A 152 3.50 29.93 11.60
C ALA A 152 2.48 30.95 12.12
N GLY A 153 2.61 31.29 13.39
CA GLY A 153 1.73 32.25 14.08
C GLY A 153 0.57 31.62 14.85
N LEU A 154 0.30 30.32 14.72
CA LEU A 154 -0.71 29.60 15.50
C LEU A 154 -0.04 28.67 16.53
N THR A 155 -0.44 28.77 17.78
CA THR A 155 0.13 27.97 18.87
C THR A 155 -0.76 26.77 19.21
N ASN A 156 -0.16 25.68 19.74
CA ASN A 156 -0.89 24.51 20.20
C ASN A 156 -1.99 24.88 21.24
N ASN A 157 -1.66 25.77 22.15
CA ASN A 157 -2.58 26.26 23.16
C ASN A 157 -3.80 27.00 22.57
N ALA A 158 -3.61 27.74 21.46
CA ALA A 158 -4.72 28.41 20.78
C ALA A 158 -5.68 27.41 20.14
N ILE A 159 -5.16 26.34 19.50
CA ILE A 159 -5.99 25.27 18.94
C ILE A 159 -6.70 24.52 20.06
N SER A 160 -5.98 24.06 21.11
CA SER A 160 -6.56 23.33 22.23
C SER A 160 -7.69 24.12 22.92
N LYS A 161 -7.51 25.43 23.12
CA LYS A 161 -8.57 26.29 23.70
C LYS A 161 -9.78 26.39 22.78
N ALA A 162 -9.59 26.55 21.48
CA ALA A 162 -10.69 26.61 20.54
C ALA A 162 -11.46 25.29 20.51
N VAL A 163 -10.77 24.15 20.44
CA VAL A 163 -11.38 22.81 20.49
C VAL A 163 -12.16 22.62 21.80
N LYS A 164 -11.59 22.98 22.94
CA LYS A 164 -12.26 22.86 24.25
C LYS A 164 -13.56 23.64 24.30
N GLN A 165 -13.55 24.91 23.83
CA GLN A 165 -14.75 25.74 23.77
C GLN A 165 -15.82 25.11 22.85
N VAL A 166 -15.44 24.54 21.74
CA VAL A 166 -16.38 23.89 20.81
C VAL A 166 -17.00 22.68 21.49
N ILE A 167 -16.20 21.78 22.08
CA ILE A 167 -16.67 20.59 22.79
C ILE A 167 -17.65 20.94 23.93
N GLU A 168 -17.42 22.06 24.63
CA GLU A 168 -18.29 22.53 25.71
C GLU A 168 -19.60 23.18 25.23
N SER A 169 -19.60 23.75 24.03
CA SER A 169 -20.72 24.54 23.51
C SER A 169 -21.57 23.85 22.44
N LEU A 170 -21.05 22.76 21.83
CA LEU A 170 -21.75 22.02 20.80
C LEU A 170 -22.55 20.86 21.41
N ASP A 171 -23.73 20.63 20.86
CA ASP A 171 -24.50 19.43 21.19
C ASP A 171 -23.93 18.22 20.43
N LEU A 172 -23.17 17.41 21.14
CA LEU A 172 -22.54 16.18 20.63
C LEU A 172 -23.36 14.92 20.95
N THR A 173 -24.60 15.07 21.43
CA THR A 173 -25.45 13.93 21.81
C THR A 173 -26.02 13.19 20.61
N LYS A 174 -26.01 13.82 19.42
CA LYS A 174 -26.46 13.19 18.19
C LYS A 174 -25.49 12.10 17.75
N GLU A 175 -25.94 10.86 17.82
CA GLU A 175 -25.19 9.72 17.34
C GLU A 175 -25.23 9.63 15.80
N HIS A 176 -24.10 9.33 15.18
CA HIS A 176 -23.97 9.24 13.72
C HIS A 176 -24.10 7.82 13.21
N LEU A 177 -23.76 6.81 14.04
CA LEU A 177 -23.89 5.41 13.67
C LEU A 177 -25.27 4.86 14.08
N PRO A 178 -25.86 3.97 13.30
CA PRO A 178 -27.01 3.18 13.75
C PRO A 178 -26.68 2.42 15.04
N GLU A 179 -27.62 2.42 15.98
CA GLU A 179 -27.42 1.83 17.32
C GLU A 179 -27.05 0.34 17.24
N GLU A 180 -27.65 -0.39 16.28
CA GLU A 180 -27.37 -1.80 16.05
C GLU A 180 -25.89 -2.04 15.71
N ILE A 181 -25.29 -1.19 14.86
CA ILE A 181 -23.86 -1.26 14.49
C ILE A 181 -23.00 -0.92 15.70
N ARG A 182 -23.33 0.17 16.39
CA ARG A 182 -22.57 0.62 17.55
C ARG A 182 -22.50 -0.44 18.65
N LEU A 183 -23.64 -1.05 18.98
CA LEU A 183 -23.73 -2.09 20.01
C LEU A 183 -23.08 -3.40 19.57
N HIS A 184 -23.27 -3.83 18.30
CA HIS A 184 -22.68 -5.06 17.77
C HIS A 184 -21.14 -5.05 17.85
N TYR A 185 -20.53 -3.93 17.46
CA TYR A 185 -19.06 -3.78 17.50
C TYR A 185 -18.52 -3.18 18.80
N GLN A 186 -19.38 -2.95 19.82
CA GLN A 186 -19.03 -2.38 21.13
C GLN A 186 -18.29 -1.03 21.01
N LEU A 187 -18.73 -0.19 20.10
CA LEU A 187 -18.12 1.12 19.86
C LEU A 187 -18.63 2.17 20.85
N ALA A 188 -17.73 3.05 21.26
CA ALA A 188 -18.06 4.20 22.10
C ALA A 188 -19.07 5.14 21.43
N GLU A 189 -19.80 5.92 22.22
CA GLU A 189 -20.67 7.00 21.73
C GLU A 189 -19.85 8.13 21.11
N TYR A 190 -20.43 8.84 20.13
CA TYR A 190 -19.75 9.92 19.41
C TYR A 190 -19.22 11.01 20.34
N ASN A 191 -20.05 11.45 21.32
CA ASN A 191 -19.64 12.42 22.31
C ASN A 191 -18.42 11.98 23.15
N TYR A 192 -18.43 10.71 23.60
CA TYR A 192 -17.30 10.13 24.33
C TYR A 192 -16.05 10.09 23.44
N ALA A 193 -16.19 9.68 22.18
CA ALA A 193 -15.09 9.54 21.26
C ALA A 193 -14.44 10.88 20.91
N ILE A 194 -15.23 11.92 20.63
CA ILE A 194 -14.69 13.26 20.33
C ILE A 194 -13.98 13.87 21.54
N ARG A 195 -14.55 13.72 22.74
CA ARG A 195 -13.88 14.18 23.98
C ARG A 195 -12.60 13.41 24.25
N GLY A 196 -12.66 12.08 24.14
CA GLY A 196 -11.55 11.18 24.41
C GLY A 196 -10.41 11.26 23.41
N ILE A 197 -10.66 11.65 22.15
CA ILE A 197 -9.58 11.84 21.17
C ILE A 197 -8.85 13.18 21.38
N HIS A 198 -9.55 14.23 21.77
CA HIS A 198 -8.92 15.54 21.98
C HIS A 198 -8.31 15.71 23.36
N PHE A 199 -8.97 15.21 24.39
CA PHE A 199 -8.57 15.35 25.80
C PHE A 199 -8.77 14.04 26.56
N PRO A 200 -8.00 13.01 26.25
CA PRO A 200 -8.13 11.71 26.91
C PRO A 200 -7.67 11.81 28.38
N GLU A 201 -8.49 11.27 29.29
CA GLU A 201 -8.14 11.17 30.70
C GLU A 201 -7.02 10.16 30.95
N ASP A 202 -7.04 9.07 30.16
CA ASP A 202 -6.03 8.01 30.19
C ASP A 202 -5.87 7.33 28.81
N LYS A 203 -5.01 6.30 28.75
CA LYS A 203 -4.75 5.55 27.52
C LYS A 203 -5.95 4.71 27.09
N GLU A 204 -6.75 4.21 28.00
CA GLU A 204 -7.90 3.35 27.68
C GLU A 204 -9.01 4.18 27.02
N VAL A 205 -9.31 5.36 27.56
CA VAL A 205 -10.21 6.34 26.94
C VAL A 205 -9.75 6.70 25.53
N PHE A 206 -8.44 6.94 25.36
CA PHE A 206 -7.87 7.24 24.05
C PHE A 206 -8.07 6.10 23.05
N TYR A 207 -7.80 4.85 23.45
CA TYR A 207 -7.95 3.70 22.55
C TYR A 207 -9.40 3.48 22.10
N HIS A 208 -10.37 3.55 23.02
CA HIS A 208 -11.78 3.41 22.68
C HIS A 208 -12.30 4.57 21.81
N ALA A 209 -11.87 5.79 22.11
CA ALA A 209 -12.20 6.96 21.31
C ALA A 209 -11.66 6.83 19.87
N ARG A 210 -10.39 6.42 19.75
CA ARG A 210 -9.73 6.22 18.46
C ARG A 210 -10.38 5.08 17.66
N GLU A 211 -10.63 3.93 18.29
CA GLU A 211 -11.30 2.80 17.62
C GLU A 211 -12.63 3.23 17.02
N ARG A 212 -13.45 3.97 17.78
CA ARG A 212 -14.74 4.49 17.29
C ARG A 212 -14.60 5.41 16.08
N LEU A 213 -13.71 6.37 16.15
CA LEU A 213 -13.55 7.37 15.08
C LEU A 213 -12.91 6.78 13.81
N VAL A 214 -11.93 5.91 13.95
CA VAL A 214 -11.32 5.18 12.84
C VAL A 214 -12.34 4.26 12.17
N PHE A 215 -13.16 3.56 12.95
CA PHE A 215 -14.23 2.73 12.39
C PHE A 215 -15.21 3.55 11.56
N GLU A 216 -15.63 4.71 12.04
CA GLU A 216 -16.53 5.60 11.33
C GLU A 216 -15.92 6.14 10.04
N GLU A 217 -14.66 6.55 10.09
CA GLU A 217 -13.91 7.04 8.93
C GLU A 217 -13.82 5.96 7.82
N PHE A 218 -13.49 4.73 8.20
CA PHE A 218 -13.45 3.60 7.26
C PHE A 218 -14.85 3.21 6.75
N LEU A 219 -15.85 3.20 7.60
CA LEU A 219 -17.22 2.87 7.21
C LEU A 219 -17.77 3.87 6.19
N GLN A 220 -17.60 5.17 6.44
CA GLN A 220 -18.02 6.23 5.52
C GLN A 220 -17.31 6.10 4.17
N PHE A 221 -16.01 5.84 4.19
CA PHE A 221 -15.22 5.65 2.99
C PHE A 221 -15.69 4.43 2.17
N ILE A 222 -15.87 3.27 2.82
CA ILE A 222 -16.32 2.03 2.16
C ILE A 222 -17.71 2.22 1.56
N LEU A 223 -18.64 2.83 2.30
CA LEU A 223 -20.00 3.09 1.82
C LEU A 223 -20.02 4.06 0.64
N ALA A 224 -19.20 5.11 0.66
CA ALA A 224 -19.05 6.04 -0.45
C ALA A 224 -18.53 5.34 -1.73
N ILE A 225 -17.50 4.49 -1.60
CA ILE A 225 -17.00 3.69 -2.74
C ILE A 225 -18.09 2.75 -3.28
N ARG A 226 -18.80 2.05 -2.39
CA ARG A 226 -19.86 1.12 -2.80
C ARG A 226 -21.03 1.84 -3.46
N LYS A 227 -21.39 3.03 -2.99
CA LYS A 227 -22.42 3.89 -3.62
C LYS A 227 -22.01 4.29 -5.05
N LEU A 228 -20.74 4.65 -5.26
CA LEU A 228 -20.20 4.90 -6.59
C LEU A 228 -20.21 3.65 -7.47
N LYS A 229 -19.87 2.49 -6.90
CA LYS A 229 -19.96 1.21 -7.61
C LYS A 229 -21.37 0.91 -8.06
N ASP A 230 -22.37 1.04 -7.18
CA ASP A 230 -23.78 0.80 -7.53
C ASP A 230 -24.28 1.73 -8.64
N SER A 231 -23.80 2.98 -8.69
CA SER A 231 -24.11 3.90 -9.79
C SER A 231 -23.44 3.49 -11.12
N ASN A 232 -22.26 2.90 -11.05
CA ASN A 232 -21.49 2.45 -12.22
C ASN A 232 -21.85 1.02 -12.67
N SER A 233 -22.23 0.12 -11.75
CA SER A 233 -22.59 -1.27 -12.05
C SER A 233 -23.99 -1.43 -12.64
N ARG A 234 -24.81 -0.39 -12.63
CA ARG A 234 -26.11 -0.35 -13.30
C ARG A 234 -26.05 0.01 -14.78
N MET A 235 -24.84 -0.02 -15.38
CA MET A 235 -24.77 0.04 -16.84
C MET A 235 -25.35 -1.26 -17.40
N ASP A 236 -26.51 -1.15 -18.05
CA ASP A 236 -27.13 -2.26 -18.76
C ASP A 236 -26.12 -2.89 -19.70
N ASN A 237 -25.93 -4.18 -19.58
CA ASN A 237 -24.99 -4.93 -20.40
C ASN A 237 -25.72 -5.50 -21.62
N GLU A 238 -25.25 -5.16 -22.81
CA GLU A 238 -25.77 -5.72 -24.05
C GLU A 238 -25.31 -7.18 -24.28
N TYR A 239 -24.30 -7.64 -23.50
CA TYR A 239 -23.64 -8.93 -23.69
C TYR A 239 -23.94 -9.90 -22.55
N VAL A 240 -25.07 -10.56 -22.57
CA VAL A 240 -25.38 -11.67 -21.65
C VAL A 240 -24.74 -12.96 -22.20
N ILE A 241 -23.76 -13.48 -21.50
CA ILE A 241 -22.93 -14.60 -21.92
C ILE A 241 -23.11 -15.83 -21.01
N PRO A 242 -24.16 -16.62 -21.18
CA PRO A 242 -24.34 -17.85 -20.41
C PRO A 242 -23.29 -18.90 -20.79
N LEU A 243 -23.06 -19.87 -19.91
CA LEU A 243 -22.10 -20.95 -20.13
C LEU A 243 -22.43 -21.76 -21.40
N ASP A 244 -21.42 -22.02 -22.20
CA ASP A 244 -21.50 -22.91 -23.36
C ASP A 244 -21.03 -24.32 -22.98
N LEU A 245 -21.76 -25.34 -23.36
CA LEU A 245 -21.42 -26.74 -23.07
C LEU A 245 -20.03 -27.16 -23.57
N ARG A 246 -19.59 -26.60 -24.69
CA ARG A 246 -18.24 -26.86 -25.23
C ARG A 246 -17.13 -26.30 -24.31
N THR A 247 -17.40 -25.25 -23.54
CA THR A 247 -16.47 -24.76 -22.52
C THR A 247 -16.33 -25.74 -21.37
N GLU A 248 -17.45 -26.35 -20.93
CA GLU A 248 -17.40 -27.42 -19.92
C GLU A 248 -16.67 -28.67 -20.41
N GLU A 249 -16.92 -29.07 -21.68
CA GLU A 249 -16.23 -30.21 -22.30
C GLU A 249 -14.73 -29.95 -22.38
N PHE A 250 -14.34 -28.73 -22.78
CA PHE A 250 -12.95 -28.32 -22.80
C PHE A 250 -12.33 -28.34 -21.39
N GLN A 251 -13.02 -27.81 -20.38
CA GLN A 251 -12.55 -27.84 -19.00
C GLN A 251 -12.30 -29.27 -18.52
N LYS A 252 -13.21 -30.22 -18.81
CA LYS A 252 -13.08 -31.64 -18.46
C LYS A 252 -11.96 -32.35 -19.22
N ALA A 253 -11.64 -31.87 -20.41
CA ALA A 253 -10.60 -32.45 -21.26
C ALA A 253 -9.18 -31.99 -20.89
N LEU A 254 -9.03 -30.95 -20.05
CA LEU A 254 -7.72 -30.47 -19.64
C LEU A 254 -6.88 -31.57 -18.98
N PRO A 255 -5.55 -31.57 -19.11
CA PRO A 255 -4.66 -32.62 -18.58
C PRO A 255 -4.48 -32.51 -17.04
N PHE A 256 -5.23 -31.63 -16.40
CA PHE A 256 -5.25 -31.41 -14.95
C PHE A 256 -6.65 -30.95 -14.53
N GLU A 257 -6.99 -31.23 -13.29
CA GLU A 257 -8.20 -30.71 -12.66
C GLU A 257 -7.95 -29.30 -12.10
N LEU A 258 -8.97 -28.44 -12.21
CA LEU A 258 -8.94 -27.14 -11.55
C LEU A 258 -8.98 -27.33 -10.03
N THR A 259 -8.21 -26.52 -9.29
CA THR A 259 -8.30 -26.48 -7.82
C THR A 259 -9.67 -26.00 -7.36
N GLY A 260 -10.03 -26.27 -6.10
CA GLY A 260 -11.29 -25.80 -5.53
C GLY A 260 -11.46 -24.29 -5.63
N ALA A 261 -10.38 -23.54 -5.37
CA ALA A 261 -10.38 -22.08 -5.49
C ALA A 261 -10.57 -21.62 -6.95
N GLN A 262 -9.92 -22.27 -7.93
CA GLN A 262 -10.11 -21.95 -9.35
C GLN A 262 -11.54 -22.25 -9.82
N GLN A 263 -12.14 -23.36 -9.38
CA GLN A 263 -13.53 -23.71 -9.69
C GLN A 263 -14.52 -22.69 -9.12
N ASN A 264 -14.29 -22.23 -7.90
CA ASN A 264 -15.13 -21.21 -7.27
C ASN A 264 -15.06 -19.89 -8.04
N VAL A 265 -13.84 -19.42 -8.33
CA VAL A 265 -13.64 -18.19 -9.11
C VAL A 265 -14.24 -18.29 -10.51
N TRP A 266 -14.10 -19.44 -11.17
CA TRP A 266 -14.74 -19.68 -12.48
C TRP A 266 -16.26 -19.61 -12.39
N ARG A 267 -16.86 -20.18 -11.35
CA ARG A 267 -18.32 -20.13 -11.11
C ARG A 267 -18.81 -18.69 -10.89
N GLU A 268 -18.06 -17.88 -10.14
CA GLU A 268 -18.36 -16.46 -9.92
C GLU A 268 -18.34 -15.69 -11.25
N ILE A 269 -17.30 -15.91 -12.08
CA ILE A 269 -17.19 -15.29 -13.40
C ILE A 269 -18.34 -15.71 -14.31
N GLN A 270 -18.74 -16.98 -14.31
CA GLN A 270 -19.88 -17.47 -15.08
C GLN A 270 -21.19 -16.77 -14.67
N GLN A 271 -21.42 -16.61 -13.38
CA GLN A 271 -22.61 -15.94 -12.86
C GLN A 271 -22.65 -14.46 -13.30
N ASP A 272 -21.52 -13.78 -13.19
CA ASP A 272 -21.45 -12.37 -13.61
C ASP A 272 -21.65 -12.21 -15.12
N MET A 273 -20.98 -13.03 -15.93
CA MET A 273 -21.11 -12.97 -17.41
C MET A 273 -22.51 -13.33 -17.91
N ALA A 274 -23.27 -14.11 -17.14
CA ALA A 274 -24.65 -14.47 -17.45
C ALA A 274 -25.67 -13.45 -16.94
N SER A 275 -25.24 -12.41 -16.21
CA SER A 275 -26.12 -11.38 -15.66
C SER A 275 -26.44 -10.28 -16.67
N GLU A 276 -27.47 -9.49 -16.40
CA GLU A 276 -27.85 -8.30 -17.18
C GLU A 276 -26.90 -7.12 -16.94
N HIS A 277 -25.93 -7.24 -16.05
CA HIS A 277 -24.97 -6.20 -15.70
C HIS A 277 -23.56 -6.55 -16.16
N ALA A 278 -22.78 -5.55 -16.54
CA ALA A 278 -21.40 -5.76 -16.95
C ALA A 278 -20.54 -6.22 -15.77
N MET A 279 -19.90 -7.40 -15.91
CA MET A 279 -18.90 -7.88 -14.93
C MET A 279 -17.74 -6.89 -14.84
N SER A 280 -17.33 -6.55 -13.62
CA SER A 280 -16.12 -5.81 -13.32
C SER A 280 -15.41 -6.51 -12.15
N ARG A 281 -14.51 -7.47 -12.47
CA ARG A 281 -13.96 -8.40 -11.47
C ARG A 281 -12.44 -8.45 -11.46
N LEU A 282 -11.86 -8.45 -10.25
CA LEU A 282 -10.45 -8.69 -9.99
C LEU A 282 -10.23 -10.13 -9.54
N VAL A 283 -9.47 -10.90 -10.29
CA VAL A 283 -8.98 -12.22 -9.89
C VAL A 283 -7.56 -12.07 -9.33
N GLN A 284 -7.45 -12.26 -8.03
CA GLN A 284 -6.21 -12.18 -7.30
C GLN A 284 -5.71 -13.58 -6.93
N GLY A 285 -4.41 -13.80 -7.03
CA GLY A 285 -3.81 -15.07 -6.62
C GLY A 285 -2.30 -15.01 -6.73
N ASP A 286 -1.64 -15.91 -6.02
CA ASP A 286 -0.18 -15.99 -6.03
C ASP A 286 0.39 -16.29 -7.42
N VAL A 287 1.68 -16.03 -7.62
CA VAL A 287 2.37 -16.39 -8.86
C VAL A 287 2.29 -17.89 -9.08
N GLY A 288 1.73 -18.28 -10.25
CA GLY A 288 1.53 -19.69 -10.59
C GLY A 288 0.32 -20.37 -9.93
N SER A 289 -0.63 -19.62 -9.36
CA SER A 289 -1.92 -20.15 -8.89
C SER A 289 -2.88 -20.56 -10.02
N GLY A 290 -2.50 -20.32 -11.28
CA GLY A 290 -3.27 -20.71 -12.45
C GLY A 290 -4.39 -19.74 -12.84
N LYS A 291 -4.26 -18.44 -12.56
CA LYS A 291 -5.20 -17.41 -13.01
C LYS A 291 -5.46 -17.44 -14.51
N THR A 292 -4.40 -17.68 -15.29
CA THR A 292 -4.46 -17.70 -16.77
C THR A 292 -5.47 -18.72 -17.30
N ILE A 293 -5.59 -19.91 -16.73
CA ILE A 293 -6.55 -20.91 -17.23
C ILE A 293 -8.01 -20.47 -17.00
N VAL A 294 -8.29 -19.79 -15.87
CA VAL A 294 -9.61 -19.20 -15.61
C VAL A 294 -9.94 -18.13 -16.65
N ALA A 295 -8.96 -17.29 -16.99
CA ALA A 295 -9.11 -16.28 -18.06
C ALA A 295 -9.33 -16.95 -19.42
N VAL A 296 -8.61 -18.02 -19.74
CA VAL A 296 -8.79 -18.77 -21.01
C VAL A 296 -10.20 -19.35 -21.10
N LEU A 297 -10.77 -19.88 -20.01
CA LEU A 297 -12.14 -20.36 -19.99
C LEU A 297 -13.15 -19.24 -20.26
N ALA A 298 -12.93 -18.06 -19.70
CA ALA A 298 -13.78 -16.89 -19.96
C ALA A 298 -13.68 -16.39 -21.42
N LEU A 299 -12.44 -16.31 -21.95
CA LEU A 299 -12.19 -15.97 -23.36
C LEU A 299 -12.86 -16.97 -24.33
N LEU A 300 -12.70 -18.27 -24.05
CA LEU A 300 -13.29 -19.34 -24.85
C LEU A 300 -14.82 -19.27 -24.83
N ASN A 301 -15.41 -19.15 -23.62
CA ASN A 301 -16.86 -19.06 -23.47
C ASN A 301 -17.45 -17.88 -24.27
N THR A 302 -16.80 -16.72 -24.20
CA THR A 302 -17.20 -15.54 -24.97
C THR A 302 -17.10 -15.77 -26.46
N ALA A 303 -16.01 -16.34 -26.94
CA ALA A 303 -15.78 -16.60 -28.35
C ALA A 303 -16.75 -17.65 -28.92
N LEU A 304 -17.12 -18.69 -28.15
CA LEU A 304 -18.10 -19.70 -28.52
C LEU A 304 -19.52 -19.17 -28.64
N LYS A 305 -19.85 -18.09 -27.92
CA LYS A 305 -21.12 -17.35 -28.06
C LYS A 305 -21.13 -16.38 -29.25
N GLY A 306 -20.04 -16.33 -30.02
CA GLY A 306 -19.93 -15.52 -31.23
C GLY A 306 -19.40 -14.11 -31.00
N TYR A 307 -19.12 -13.72 -29.76
CA TYR A 307 -18.57 -12.42 -29.41
C TYR A 307 -17.04 -12.38 -29.50
N GLN A 308 -16.50 -11.17 -29.47
CA GLN A 308 -15.06 -10.96 -29.38
C GLN A 308 -14.60 -10.79 -27.94
N ALA A 309 -13.42 -11.31 -27.64
CA ALA A 309 -12.76 -11.15 -26.35
C ALA A 309 -11.31 -10.66 -26.55
N ALA A 310 -10.90 -9.65 -25.79
CA ALA A 310 -9.55 -9.11 -25.83
C ALA A 310 -8.77 -9.49 -24.57
N MET A 311 -7.51 -9.90 -24.72
CA MET A 311 -6.59 -10.14 -23.60
C MET A 311 -5.40 -9.20 -23.72
N MET A 312 -5.24 -8.32 -22.76
CA MET A 312 -4.17 -7.34 -22.73
C MET A 312 -3.08 -7.75 -21.74
N ALA A 313 -1.84 -7.74 -22.22
CA ALA A 313 -0.65 -7.97 -21.42
C ALA A 313 0.22 -6.71 -21.35
N PRO A 314 0.99 -6.51 -20.26
CA PRO A 314 1.80 -5.31 -20.06
C PRO A 314 3.01 -5.22 -21.00
N THR A 315 3.51 -6.35 -21.50
CA THR A 315 4.66 -6.43 -22.41
C THR A 315 4.37 -7.26 -23.66
N GLU A 316 5.11 -6.99 -24.72
CA GLU A 316 4.95 -7.75 -25.99
C GLU A 316 5.33 -9.21 -25.85
N VAL A 317 6.34 -9.49 -25.04
CA VAL A 317 6.79 -10.85 -24.75
C VAL A 317 5.69 -11.66 -24.08
N LEU A 318 5.05 -11.09 -23.07
CA LEU A 318 3.95 -11.75 -22.37
C LEU A 318 2.72 -11.90 -23.28
N ALA A 319 2.43 -10.89 -24.09
CA ALA A 319 1.35 -10.98 -25.08
C ALA A 319 1.60 -12.12 -26.09
N ARG A 320 2.81 -12.25 -26.59
CA ARG A 320 3.23 -13.35 -27.50
C ARG A 320 3.12 -14.70 -26.79
N GLN A 321 3.58 -14.82 -25.56
CA GLN A 321 3.48 -16.05 -24.77
C GLN A 321 2.02 -16.47 -24.54
N HIS A 322 1.14 -15.54 -24.18
CA HIS A 322 -0.30 -15.83 -24.06
C HIS A 322 -0.90 -16.27 -25.42
N TYR A 323 -0.55 -15.56 -26.48
CA TYR A 323 -1.00 -15.91 -27.83
C TYR A 323 -0.60 -17.35 -28.22
N GLU A 324 0.68 -17.70 -28.05
CA GLU A 324 1.21 -19.03 -28.34
C GLU A 324 0.58 -20.11 -27.46
N SER A 325 0.46 -19.85 -26.17
CA SER A 325 -0.14 -20.80 -25.21
C SER A 325 -1.61 -21.05 -25.54
N ILE A 326 -2.41 -20.02 -25.80
CA ILE A 326 -3.82 -20.16 -26.14
C ILE A 326 -3.98 -20.86 -27.49
N THR A 327 -3.18 -20.49 -28.50
CA THR A 327 -3.24 -21.09 -29.82
C THR A 327 -2.88 -22.59 -29.77
N SER A 328 -1.77 -22.96 -29.13
CA SER A 328 -1.35 -24.34 -28.94
C SER A 328 -2.38 -25.17 -28.17
N LEU A 329 -2.99 -24.56 -27.15
CA LEU A 329 -4.04 -25.23 -26.37
C LEU A 329 -5.27 -25.49 -27.23
N PHE A 330 -5.73 -24.53 -28.02
CA PHE A 330 -6.89 -24.69 -28.89
C PHE A 330 -6.63 -25.68 -30.05
N GLU A 331 -5.43 -25.70 -30.59
CA GLU A 331 -5.03 -26.69 -31.58
C GLU A 331 -5.02 -28.12 -31.02
N ALA A 332 -4.48 -28.30 -29.79
CA ALA A 332 -4.44 -29.59 -29.11
C ALA A 332 -5.83 -30.19 -28.87
N TYR A 333 -6.84 -29.33 -28.62
CA TYR A 333 -8.22 -29.75 -28.36
C TYR A 333 -9.17 -29.54 -29.54
N ASN A 334 -8.65 -29.26 -30.75
CA ASN A 334 -9.41 -29.02 -32.01
C ASN A 334 -10.51 -27.96 -31.86
N ILE A 335 -10.22 -26.86 -31.14
CA ILE A 335 -11.14 -25.72 -30.97
C ILE A 335 -11.02 -24.80 -32.18
N PRO A 336 -12.09 -24.59 -32.97
CA PRO A 336 -12.02 -23.82 -34.22
C PRO A 336 -12.13 -22.29 -34.00
N ILE A 337 -11.50 -21.78 -32.94
CA ILE A 337 -11.49 -20.34 -32.59
C ILE A 337 -10.18 -19.73 -33.05
N LYS A 338 -10.27 -18.64 -33.84
CA LYS A 338 -9.08 -17.92 -34.29
C LYS A 338 -8.62 -16.89 -33.29
N VAL A 339 -7.36 -17.02 -32.90
CA VAL A 339 -6.66 -16.06 -32.03
C VAL A 339 -5.80 -15.15 -32.92
N VAL A 340 -5.74 -13.86 -32.62
CA VAL A 340 -4.92 -12.87 -33.33
C VAL A 340 -4.04 -12.13 -32.31
N LEU A 341 -2.76 -11.95 -32.67
CA LEU A 341 -1.82 -11.13 -31.89
C LEU A 341 -1.78 -9.72 -32.50
N LEU A 342 -1.76 -8.70 -31.58
CA LEU A 342 -1.60 -7.29 -31.94
C LEU A 342 -0.66 -6.59 -30.98
N THR A 343 0.57 -6.26 -31.41
CA THR A 343 1.60 -5.60 -30.62
C THR A 343 2.21 -4.38 -31.31
N GLY A 344 2.91 -3.56 -30.58
CA GLY A 344 3.54 -2.34 -31.09
C GLY A 344 4.65 -2.59 -32.11
N SER A 345 5.43 -3.66 -31.93
CA SER A 345 6.59 -4.00 -32.79
C SER A 345 6.22 -4.64 -34.13
N MET A 346 4.97 -5.06 -34.32
CA MET A 346 4.52 -5.65 -35.62
C MET A 346 4.69 -4.68 -36.79
N THR A 347 5.03 -5.22 -37.94
CA THR A 347 5.11 -4.45 -39.18
C THR A 347 3.76 -3.85 -39.56
N ALA A 348 3.76 -2.75 -40.34
CA ALA A 348 2.53 -2.11 -40.81
C ALA A 348 1.61 -3.08 -41.59
N LYS A 349 2.18 -4.02 -42.33
CA LYS A 349 1.44 -5.05 -43.06
C LYS A 349 0.76 -6.06 -42.15
N GLU A 350 1.46 -6.49 -41.12
CA GLU A 350 0.91 -7.43 -40.13
C GLU A 350 -0.19 -6.75 -39.31
N LYS A 351 0.02 -5.51 -38.83
CA LYS A 351 -1.00 -4.72 -38.14
C LYS A 351 -2.27 -4.57 -38.96
N ARG A 352 -2.12 -4.20 -40.24
CA ARG A 352 -3.27 -4.04 -41.12
C ARG A 352 -4.06 -5.35 -41.28
N ARG A 353 -3.38 -6.48 -41.44
CA ARG A 353 -4.02 -7.81 -41.49
C ARG A 353 -4.72 -8.16 -40.17
N ALA A 354 -4.15 -7.77 -39.04
CA ALA A 354 -4.78 -7.97 -37.75
C ALA A 354 -6.04 -7.10 -37.61
N TYR A 355 -5.95 -5.81 -37.97
CA TYR A 355 -7.10 -4.90 -37.99
C TYR A 355 -8.24 -5.42 -38.86
N ASP A 356 -7.98 -5.80 -40.09
CA ASP A 356 -8.99 -6.34 -41.01
C ASP A 356 -9.70 -7.57 -40.39
N ARG A 357 -8.97 -8.46 -39.70
CA ARG A 357 -9.53 -9.65 -39.06
C ARG A 357 -10.34 -9.33 -37.79
N ILE A 358 -9.97 -8.28 -37.07
CA ILE A 358 -10.68 -7.83 -35.89
C ILE A 358 -11.99 -7.15 -36.31
N GLU A 359 -11.92 -6.21 -37.24
CA GLU A 359 -13.04 -5.43 -37.75
C GLU A 359 -14.13 -6.30 -38.39
N CYS A 360 -13.74 -7.30 -39.16
CA CYS A 360 -14.71 -8.22 -39.80
C CYS A 360 -15.20 -9.36 -38.88
N GLY A 361 -14.85 -9.37 -37.60
CA GLY A 361 -15.29 -10.34 -36.61
C GLY A 361 -14.72 -11.77 -36.79
N LEU A 362 -13.74 -11.98 -37.71
CA LEU A 362 -13.07 -13.28 -37.90
C LEU A 362 -12.17 -13.65 -36.74
N ALA A 363 -11.53 -12.66 -36.08
CA ALA A 363 -10.78 -12.85 -34.86
C ALA A 363 -11.73 -12.82 -33.70
N LYS A 364 -11.93 -13.95 -33.01
CA LYS A 364 -12.79 -14.01 -31.83
C LYS A 364 -12.02 -13.76 -30.53
N ILE A 365 -10.73 -14.09 -30.48
CA ILE A 365 -9.85 -13.77 -29.37
C ILE A 365 -8.69 -12.94 -29.89
N ILE A 366 -8.47 -11.79 -29.25
CA ILE A 366 -7.42 -10.84 -29.62
C ILE A 366 -6.48 -10.69 -28.42
N VAL A 367 -5.21 -11.05 -28.60
CA VAL A 367 -4.18 -10.91 -27.56
C VAL A 367 -3.24 -9.79 -27.96
N GLY A 368 -2.89 -8.91 -27.02
CA GLY A 368 -1.97 -7.83 -27.37
C GLY A 368 -1.54 -6.99 -26.18
N THR A 369 -0.93 -5.86 -26.49
CA THR A 369 -0.51 -4.85 -25.53
C THR A 369 -1.42 -3.62 -25.60
N HIS A 370 -0.94 -2.45 -25.19
CA HIS A 370 -1.63 -1.16 -25.37
C HIS A 370 -2.06 -0.88 -26.82
N ALA A 371 -1.54 -1.63 -27.80
CA ALA A 371 -1.97 -1.54 -29.19
C ALA A 371 -3.47 -1.83 -29.36
N LEU A 372 -4.07 -2.64 -28.46
CA LEU A 372 -5.50 -2.98 -28.47
C LEU A 372 -6.42 -1.78 -28.21
N ILE A 373 -5.93 -0.74 -27.52
CA ILE A 373 -6.71 0.44 -27.14
C ILE A 373 -6.62 1.56 -28.20
N GLN A 374 -5.65 1.48 -29.13
CA GLN A 374 -5.42 2.53 -30.12
C GLN A 374 -6.67 2.77 -30.99
N ASP A 375 -6.91 4.02 -31.38
CA ASP A 375 -8.08 4.43 -32.15
C ASP A 375 -8.24 3.70 -33.48
N ALA A 376 -7.14 3.23 -34.04
CA ALA A 376 -7.12 2.46 -35.28
C ALA A 376 -7.72 1.04 -35.18
N VAL A 377 -8.00 0.55 -33.97
CA VAL A 377 -8.59 -0.79 -33.77
C VAL A 377 -10.12 -0.64 -33.64
N TYR A 378 -10.84 -1.22 -34.58
CA TYR A 378 -12.31 -1.31 -34.58
C TYR A 378 -12.71 -2.74 -34.26
N TYR A 379 -13.53 -2.93 -33.23
CA TYR A 379 -14.09 -4.21 -32.84
C TYR A 379 -15.51 -4.35 -33.44
N ASP A 380 -15.86 -5.55 -33.87
CA ASP A 380 -17.21 -5.88 -34.35
C ASP A 380 -18.20 -5.96 -33.16
N ASN A 381 -17.87 -6.78 -32.15
CA ASN A 381 -18.71 -6.99 -30.96
C ASN A 381 -17.88 -7.44 -29.75
N LEU A 382 -17.07 -6.53 -29.19
CA LEU A 382 -16.19 -6.80 -28.05
C LEU A 382 -17.01 -6.92 -26.76
N ALA A 383 -17.14 -8.14 -26.25
CA ALA A 383 -17.95 -8.44 -25.05
C ALA A 383 -17.14 -8.74 -23.78
N LEU A 384 -15.85 -9.07 -23.92
CA LEU A 384 -14.99 -9.35 -22.76
C LEU A 384 -13.60 -8.73 -22.94
N VAL A 385 -13.11 -8.07 -21.90
CA VAL A 385 -11.73 -7.59 -21.81
C VAL A 385 -11.06 -8.22 -20.61
N VAL A 386 -9.98 -8.94 -20.83
CA VAL A 386 -9.12 -9.51 -19.79
C VAL A 386 -7.82 -8.70 -19.73
N THR A 387 -7.39 -8.29 -18.54
CA THR A 387 -6.12 -7.60 -18.34
C THR A 387 -5.24 -8.38 -17.39
N ASP A 388 -4.00 -8.63 -17.80
CA ASP A 388 -3.02 -9.29 -16.95
C ASP A 388 -2.08 -8.26 -16.33
N GLU A 389 -1.81 -8.41 -15.01
CA GLU A 389 -0.97 -7.50 -14.19
C GLU A 389 -1.40 -6.02 -14.19
N GLN A 390 -2.33 -5.69 -13.32
CA GLN A 390 -3.05 -4.41 -13.24
C GLN A 390 -2.21 -3.17 -12.91
N HIS A 391 -0.97 -3.25 -12.46
CA HIS A 391 -0.20 -2.08 -11.96
C HIS A 391 -0.11 -0.88 -12.93
N ARG A 392 -0.64 -1.01 -14.15
CA ARG A 392 -0.63 0.04 -15.18
C ARG A 392 -1.97 0.22 -15.92
N PHE A 393 -3.06 -0.44 -15.48
CA PHE A 393 -4.35 -0.37 -16.17
C PHE A 393 -5.37 0.45 -15.36
N GLY A 394 -5.53 1.72 -15.70
CA GLY A 394 -6.42 2.66 -15.03
C GLY A 394 -7.82 2.77 -15.66
N VAL A 395 -8.72 3.49 -14.97
CA VAL A 395 -10.10 3.83 -15.40
C VAL A 395 -10.16 4.37 -16.82
N LYS A 396 -9.22 5.23 -17.22
CA LYS A 396 -9.15 5.80 -18.57
C LYS A 396 -9.04 4.74 -19.69
N GLN A 397 -8.41 3.63 -19.40
CA GLN A 397 -8.24 2.55 -20.37
C GLN A 397 -9.51 1.70 -20.47
N ARG A 398 -10.20 1.48 -19.35
CA ARG A 398 -11.54 0.84 -19.32
C ARG A 398 -12.57 1.69 -20.10
N GLU A 399 -12.60 2.99 -19.84
CA GLU A 399 -13.43 3.94 -20.60
C GLU A 399 -13.10 3.94 -22.11
N SER A 400 -11.82 3.77 -22.47
CA SER A 400 -11.42 3.71 -23.88
C SER A 400 -11.95 2.47 -24.58
N PHE A 401 -12.04 1.32 -23.88
CA PHE A 401 -12.72 0.14 -24.43
C PHE A 401 -14.23 0.31 -24.52
N ALA A 402 -14.87 0.89 -23.49
CA ALA A 402 -16.31 1.17 -23.49
C ALA A 402 -16.72 2.09 -24.64
N LYS A 403 -15.87 3.03 -25.05
CA LYS A 403 -16.11 3.92 -26.21
C LYS A 403 -16.04 3.22 -27.57
N LYS A 404 -15.54 1.97 -27.62
CA LYS A 404 -15.30 1.24 -28.86
C LYS A 404 -16.42 0.29 -29.28
N GLY A 405 -17.56 0.24 -28.60
CA GLY A 405 -18.69 -0.56 -29.10
C GLY A 405 -19.52 -1.27 -28.04
N GLY A 406 -19.92 -0.62 -26.99
CA GLY A 406 -20.70 -1.18 -25.89
C GLY A 406 -19.90 -1.34 -24.60
N VAL A 407 -20.53 -1.68 -23.49
CA VAL A 407 -19.87 -1.89 -22.20
C VAL A 407 -19.47 -3.35 -22.08
N PRO A 408 -18.17 -3.73 -22.30
CA PRO A 408 -17.75 -5.11 -22.18
C PRO A 408 -17.66 -5.55 -20.72
N HIS A 409 -17.74 -6.84 -20.47
CA HIS A 409 -17.28 -7.43 -19.22
C HIS A 409 -15.78 -7.19 -19.03
N VAL A 410 -15.35 -6.88 -17.82
CA VAL A 410 -13.95 -6.62 -17.50
C VAL A 410 -13.46 -7.62 -16.47
N LEU A 411 -12.42 -8.36 -16.80
CA LEU A 411 -11.72 -9.28 -15.91
C LEU A 411 -10.28 -8.82 -15.73
N VAL A 412 -9.93 -8.46 -14.53
CA VAL A 412 -8.57 -8.01 -14.18
C VAL A 412 -7.87 -9.13 -13.42
N MET A 413 -6.62 -9.42 -13.77
CA MET A 413 -5.79 -10.39 -13.05
C MET A 413 -4.64 -9.69 -12.34
N SER A 414 -4.35 -10.08 -11.10
CA SER A 414 -3.19 -9.62 -10.35
C SER A 414 -2.38 -10.78 -9.80
N ALA A 415 -1.07 -10.76 -10.05
CA ALA A 415 -0.12 -11.70 -9.48
C ALA A 415 0.45 -11.22 -8.13
N THR A 416 0.15 -9.99 -7.73
CA THR A 416 0.48 -9.49 -6.39
C THR A 416 -0.60 -9.93 -5.41
N PRO A 417 -0.28 -10.78 -4.44
CA PRO A 417 -1.20 -11.05 -3.35
C PRO A 417 -1.29 -9.80 -2.48
N ILE A 418 -2.43 -9.13 -2.54
CA ILE A 418 -2.74 -7.97 -1.72
C ILE A 418 -3.68 -8.46 -0.62
N PRO A 419 -3.46 -8.13 0.66
CA PRO A 419 -4.40 -8.48 1.71
C PRO A 419 -5.83 -8.06 1.35
N ARG A 420 -6.80 -8.95 1.60
CA ARG A 420 -8.20 -8.79 1.15
C ARG A 420 -8.81 -7.46 1.58
N THR A 421 -8.48 -7.01 2.79
CA THR A 421 -8.90 -5.71 3.34
C THR A 421 -8.37 -4.53 2.53
N LEU A 422 -7.11 -4.59 2.11
CA LEU A 422 -6.50 -3.54 1.30
C LEU A 422 -7.01 -3.58 -0.15
N ALA A 423 -7.29 -4.75 -0.69
CA ALA A 423 -7.84 -4.90 -2.03
C ALA A 423 -9.21 -4.24 -2.17
N ILE A 424 -10.06 -4.30 -1.13
CA ILE A 424 -11.38 -3.63 -1.09
C ILE A 424 -11.24 -2.10 -1.21
N ILE A 425 -10.18 -1.54 -0.63
CA ILE A 425 -9.93 -0.09 -0.67
C ILE A 425 -9.34 0.33 -2.01
N LEU A 426 -8.35 -0.42 -2.49
CA LEU A 426 -7.64 -0.07 -3.72
C LEU A 426 -8.49 -0.31 -4.98
N TYR A 427 -9.40 -1.28 -4.91
CA TYR A 427 -10.18 -1.76 -6.04
C TYR A 427 -11.68 -1.87 -5.71
N GLY A 428 -12.18 -0.95 -4.91
CA GLY A 428 -13.57 -0.98 -4.43
C GLY A 428 -14.63 -0.93 -5.52
N ASP A 429 -14.24 -0.57 -6.75
CA ASP A 429 -15.06 -0.61 -7.94
C ASP A 429 -15.13 -2.00 -8.62
N LEU A 430 -14.26 -2.94 -8.19
CA LEU A 430 -14.21 -4.32 -8.70
C LEU A 430 -14.77 -5.32 -7.68
N ASP A 431 -15.37 -6.41 -8.17
CA ASP A 431 -15.62 -7.61 -7.37
C ASP A 431 -14.32 -8.40 -7.23
N ILE A 432 -14.03 -8.88 -6.02
CA ILE A 432 -12.75 -9.52 -5.73
C ILE A 432 -12.94 -11.02 -5.58
N SER A 433 -12.24 -11.78 -6.42
CA SER A 433 -12.09 -13.24 -6.31
C SER A 433 -10.65 -13.61 -5.98
N VAL A 434 -10.46 -14.56 -5.09
CA VAL A 434 -9.13 -14.97 -4.63
C VAL A 434 -8.88 -16.43 -4.96
N ILE A 435 -7.73 -16.71 -5.62
CA ILE A 435 -7.20 -18.05 -5.81
C ILE A 435 -6.06 -18.24 -4.81
N ASP A 436 -6.37 -18.81 -3.66
CA ASP A 436 -5.45 -19.04 -2.54
C ASP A 436 -4.85 -20.46 -2.51
N GLU A 437 -5.19 -21.27 -3.51
CA GLU A 437 -4.65 -22.62 -3.70
C GLU A 437 -3.62 -22.65 -4.84
N LEU A 438 -2.58 -23.45 -4.66
CA LEU A 438 -1.62 -23.78 -5.71
C LEU A 438 -1.96 -25.11 -6.36
N PRO A 439 -1.70 -25.31 -7.68
CA PRO A 439 -1.88 -26.61 -8.33
C PRO A 439 -1.09 -27.72 -7.65
N ALA A 440 -1.68 -28.92 -7.54
CA ALA A 440 -1.17 -30.05 -6.75
C ALA A 440 0.25 -30.53 -7.15
N ASN A 441 0.66 -30.31 -8.39
CA ASN A 441 1.94 -30.80 -8.93
C ASN A 441 3.11 -29.81 -8.71
N ARG A 442 2.91 -28.71 -8.00
CA ARG A 442 3.95 -27.70 -7.77
C ARG A 442 4.77 -28.01 -6.52
N LEU A 443 6.09 -28.19 -6.70
CA LEU A 443 6.99 -28.40 -5.59
C LEU A 443 7.23 -27.05 -4.86
N PRO A 444 7.23 -27.04 -3.51
CA PRO A 444 7.52 -25.84 -2.74
C PRO A 444 8.97 -25.41 -2.99
N ILE A 445 9.19 -24.10 -3.19
CA ILE A 445 10.52 -23.53 -3.38
C ILE A 445 11.29 -23.59 -2.05
N LYS A 446 12.51 -24.09 -2.08
CA LYS A 446 13.42 -24.09 -0.92
C LYS A 446 14.12 -22.76 -0.83
N ASN A 447 13.95 -22.07 0.29
CA ASN A 447 14.49 -20.74 0.50
C ASN A 447 15.67 -20.76 1.50
N CYS A 448 16.62 -19.85 1.35
CA CYS A 448 17.61 -19.57 2.38
C CYS A 448 17.96 -18.07 2.40
N VAL A 449 18.15 -17.53 3.60
CA VAL A 449 18.67 -16.17 3.83
C VAL A 449 20.09 -16.31 4.36
N VAL A 450 21.06 -15.76 3.62
CA VAL A 450 22.48 -15.92 3.87
C VAL A 450 23.22 -14.59 3.79
N ASP A 451 24.37 -14.51 4.41
CA ASP A 451 25.25 -13.36 4.27
C ASP A 451 26.21 -13.50 3.07
N THR A 452 26.95 -12.44 2.78
CA THR A 452 27.86 -12.38 1.62
C THR A 452 29.01 -13.39 1.67
N SER A 453 29.32 -13.97 2.83
CA SER A 453 30.33 -15.03 2.95
C SER A 453 29.90 -16.34 2.29
N TYR A 454 28.61 -16.54 2.12
CA TYR A 454 28.04 -17.71 1.48
C TYR A 454 28.16 -17.70 -0.06
N ARG A 455 28.60 -16.59 -0.67
CA ARG A 455 28.60 -16.38 -2.14
C ARG A 455 29.32 -17.49 -2.91
N GLN A 456 30.48 -17.92 -2.48
CA GLN A 456 31.22 -19.02 -3.14
C GLN A 456 30.48 -20.36 -3.06
N THR A 457 29.80 -20.61 -1.95
CA THR A 457 28.97 -21.81 -1.80
C THR A 457 27.76 -21.74 -2.77
N ALA A 458 27.15 -20.57 -2.93
CA ALA A 458 26.05 -20.36 -3.87
C ALA A 458 26.52 -20.59 -5.33
N TYR A 459 27.71 -20.08 -5.70
CA TYR A 459 28.27 -20.30 -7.04
C TYR A 459 28.57 -21.78 -7.31
N THR A 460 29.12 -22.47 -6.33
CA THR A 460 29.37 -23.93 -6.41
C THR A 460 28.06 -24.70 -6.59
N PHE A 461 27.02 -24.31 -5.85
CA PHE A 461 25.69 -24.90 -5.98
C PHE A 461 25.08 -24.65 -7.38
N MET A 462 25.18 -23.41 -7.91
CA MET A 462 24.71 -23.10 -9.25
C MET A 462 25.45 -23.89 -10.32
N LYS A 463 26.78 -24.03 -10.24
CA LYS A 463 27.57 -24.91 -11.14
C LYS A 463 27.04 -26.34 -11.16
N LYS A 464 26.68 -26.89 -9.97
CA LYS A 464 26.08 -28.23 -9.89
C LYS A 464 24.74 -28.29 -10.59
N GLN A 465 23.85 -27.31 -10.37
CA GLN A 465 22.53 -27.28 -10.99
C GLN A 465 22.62 -27.10 -12.51
N ILE A 466 23.59 -26.32 -13.01
CA ILE A 466 23.85 -26.16 -14.42
C ILE A 466 24.37 -27.46 -15.05
N ALA A 467 25.25 -28.19 -14.35
CA ALA A 467 25.71 -29.50 -14.80
C ALA A 467 24.56 -30.52 -14.92
N GLU A 468 23.49 -30.35 -14.15
CA GLU A 468 22.25 -31.13 -14.26
C GLU A 468 21.31 -30.60 -15.39
N GLY A 469 21.76 -29.62 -16.18
CA GLY A 469 21.02 -29.02 -17.30
C GLY A 469 20.04 -27.92 -16.88
N ARG A 470 20.16 -27.35 -15.66
CA ARG A 470 19.27 -26.29 -15.15
C ARG A 470 19.83 -24.91 -15.47
N GLN A 471 18.99 -23.89 -15.27
CA GLN A 471 19.34 -22.48 -15.46
C GLN A 471 19.15 -21.69 -14.18
N CYS A 472 19.85 -20.56 -14.07
CA CYS A 472 19.88 -19.73 -12.88
C CYS A 472 19.58 -18.26 -13.21
N TYR A 473 18.84 -17.59 -12.35
CA TYR A 473 18.72 -16.14 -12.30
C TYR A 473 19.57 -15.56 -11.18
N ILE A 474 20.19 -14.42 -11.44
CA ILE A 474 20.79 -13.58 -10.41
C ILE A 474 20.21 -12.18 -10.53
N ILE A 475 19.64 -11.70 -9.45
CA ILE A 475 19.02 -10.36 -9.40
C ILE A 475 19.89 -9.43 -8.58
N CYS A 476 20.24 -8.29 -9.19
CA CYS A 476 20.95 -7.20 -8.53
C CYS A 476 19.99 -6.04 -8.24
N PRO A 477 20.05 -5.38 -7.07
CA PRO A 477 19.19 -4.24 -6.77
C PRO A 477 19.53 -3.04 -7.65
N MET A 478 18.55 -2.19 -7.89
CA MET A 478 18.76 -0.88 -8.48
C MET A 478 19.56 0.01 -7.53
N VAL A 479 20.44 0.85 -8.08
CA VAL A 479 21.22 1.84 -7.32
C VAL A 479 20.59 3.20 -7.53
N GLU A 480 20.18 3.87 -6.46
CA GLU A 480 19.39 5.12 -6.51
C GLU A 480 20.08 6.31 -7.22
N GLU A 481 21.40 6.25 -7.47
CA GLU A 481 22.16 7.43 -7.92
C GLU A 481 22.08 7.72 -9.44
N SER A 482 21.91 6.76 -10.31
CA SER A 482 21.52 6.93 -11.73
C SER A 482 21.30 5.59 -12.45
N GLU A 483 20.35 5.57 -13.41
CA GLU A 483 20.16 4.41 -14.32
C GLU A 483 21.44 4.02 -15.12
N ALA A 484 22.41 4.95 -15.23
CA ALA A 484 23.69 4.68 -15.87
C ALA A 484 24.57 3.77 -15.03
N MET A 485 24.66 4.02 -13.73
CA MET A 485 25.44 3.20 -12.80
C MET A 485 24.84 1.80 -12.62
N GLU A 486 23.53 1.66 -12.73
CA GLU A 486 22.85 0.34 -12.70
C GLU A 486 23.29 -0.57 -13.85
N ALA A 487 23.31 -0.02 -15.05
CA ALA A 487 23.72 -0.76 -16.25
C ALA A 487 25.18 -1.19 -16.17
N GLU A 488 26.07 -0.33 -15.66
CA GLU A 488 27.47 -0.64 -15.42
C GLU A 488 27.64 -1.73 -14.37
N ASN A 489 26.94 -1.63 -13.23
CA ASN A 489 27.01 -2.59 -12.14
C ASN A 489 26.59 -4.01 -12.55
N VAL A 490 25.49 -4.14 -13.32
CA VAL A 490 25.02 -5.45 -13.79
C VAL A 490 25.96 -6.03 -14.85
N THR A 491 26.49 -5.19 -15.75
CA THR A 491 27.44 -5.60 -16.78
C THR A 491 28.77 -6.05 -16.16
N ASP A 492 29.29 -5.29 -15.20
CA ASP A 492 30.56 -5.64 -14.51
C ASP A 492 30.40 -6.90 -13.67
N TYR A 493 29.26 -7.03 -12.97
CA TYR A 493 28.95 -8.25 -12.21
C TYR A 493 28.85 -9.46 -13.14
N SER A 494 28.20 -9.32 -14.30
CA SER A 494 28.10 -10.40 -15.28
C SER A 494 29.47 -10.82 -15.82
N ARG A 495 30.37 -9.85 -16.08
CA ARG A 495 31.74 -10.13 -16.55
C ARG A 495 32.56 -10.86 -15.47
N MET A 496 32.53 -10.36 -14.23
CA MET A 496 33.18 -11.02 -13.10
C MET A 496 32.67 -12.45 -12.90
N LEU A 497 31.36 -12.62 -13.02
CA LEU A 497 30.73 -13.93 -12.85
C LEU A 497 31.09 -14.88 -14.00
N GLN A 498 31.20 -14.39 -15.24
CA GLN A 498 31.68 -15.20 -16.37
C GLN A 498 33.09 -15.74 -16.16
N GLU A 499 33.98 -14.91 -15.59
CA GLU A 499 35.37 -15.35 -15.23
C GLU A 499 35.34 -16.43 -14.16
N GLU A 500 34.50 -16.27 -13.12
CA GLU A 500 34.35 -17.23 -12.02
C GLU A 500 33.70 -18.55 -12.46
N MET A 501 32.73 -18.49 -13.38
CA MET A 501 32.00 -19.67 -13.86
C MET A 501 32.79 -20.48 -14.91
N GLY A 502 33.74 -19.85 -15.59
CA GLY A 502 34.52 -20.44 -16.66
C GLY A 502 33.85 -20.41 -18.04
N THR A 503 34.54 -20.88 -19.06
CA THR A 503 34.11 -20.75 -20.48
C THR A 503 32.99 -21.69 -20.91
N GLN A 504 32.67 -22.72 -20.12
CA GLN A 504 31.64 -23.71 -20.45
C GLN A 504 30.22 -23.25 -20.06
N ILE A 505 30.10 -22.24 -19.19
CA ILE A 505 28.84 -21.70 -18.73
C ILE A 505 28.66 -20.31 -19.33
N VAL A 506 27.59 -20.12 -20.10
CA VAL A 506 27.30 -18.83 -20.71
C VAL A 506 26.53 -17.97 -19.70
N VAL A 507 27.11 -16.83 -19.37
CA VAL A 507 26.51 -15.79 -18.52
C VAL A 507 26.15 -14.61 -19.40
N ASP A 508 24.91 -14.15 -19.32
CA ASP A 508 24.48 -12.94 -20.01
C ASP A 508 23.75 -12.02 -19.03
N HIS A 509 23.49 -10.79 -19.42
CA HIS A 509 22.87 -9.80 -18.54
C HIS A 509 21.73 -9.03 -19.21
N LEU A 510 20.82 -8.49 -18.34
CA LEU A 510 19.66 -7.75 -18.77
C LEU A 510 19.39 -6.58 -17.82
N HIS A 511 19.24 -5.36 -18.38
CA HIS A 511 18.96 -4.15 -17.59
C HIS A 511 18.02 -3.19 -18.31
N GLY A 512 17.47 -2.22 -17.57
CA GLY A 512 16.43 -1.31 -18.02
C GLY A 512 16.77 -0.52 -19.30
N LYS A 513 18.02 -0.11 -19.47
CA LYS A 513 18.50 0.71 -20.61
C LYS A 513 18.61 -0.02 -21.95
N MET A 514 18.59 -1.33 -21.95
CA MET A 514 18.63 -2.08 -23.21
C MET A 514 17.41 -1.78 -24.07
N LYS A 515 17.62 -1.72 -25.40
CA LYS A 515 16.52 -1.65 -26.37
C LYS A 515 15.65 -2.89 -26.24
N GLN A 516 14.34 -2.75 -26.41
CA GLN A 516 13.38 -3.84 -26.24
C GLN A 516 13.75 -5.08 -27.07
N ALA A 517 14.12 -4.89 -28.35
CA ALA A 517 14.54 -5.99 -29.22
C ALA A 517 15.74 -6.79 -28.65
N ALA A 518 16.71 -6.12 -28.02
CA ALA A 518 17.85 -6.81 -27.43
C ALA A 518 17.44 -7.59 -26.16
N LYS A 519 16.49 -7.04 -25.36
CA LYS A 519 15.93 -7.75 -24.20
C LYS A 519 15.21 -9.01 -24.64
N ASP A 520 14.40 -8.90 -25.69
CA ASP A 520 13.61 -10.01 -26.22
C ASP A 520 14.54 -11.11 -26.76
N GLU A 521 15.61 -10.76 -27.49
CA GLU A 521 16.61 -11.70 -27.99
C GLU A 521 17.32 -12.46 -26.84
N ILE A 522 17.76 -11.76 -25.80
CA ILE A 522 18.42 -12.38 -24.65
C ILE A 522 17.46 -13.35 -23.95
N MET A 523 16.21 -12.95 -23.77
CA MET A 523 15.20 -13.79 -23.12
C MET A 523 14.84 -15.01 -23.96
N GLU A 524 14.78 -14.89 -25.31
CA GLU A 524 14.59 -16.05 -26.21
C GLU A 524 15.77 -17.03 -26.10
N ARG A 525 17.00 -16.54 -26.12
CA ARG A 525 18.21 -17.36 -25.98
C ARG A 525 18.24 -18.05 -24.61
N PHE A 526 17.84 -17.35 -23.54
CA PHE A 526 17.69 -17.95 -22.22
C PHE A 526 16.59 -19.01 -22.20
N GLY A 527 15.46 -18.75 -22.82
CA GLY A 527 14.37 -19.75 -22.98
C GLY A 527 14.80 -21.03 -23.72
N ARG A 528 15.71 -20.91 -24.73
CA ARG A 528 16.28 -22.04 -25.46
C ARG A 528 17.45 -22.73 -24.76
N ASN A 529 17.78 -22.32 -23.52
CA ASN A 529 18.92 -22.82 -22.75
C ASN A 529 20.31 -22.55 -23.40
N GLU A 530 20.40 -21.54 -24.23
CA GLU A 530 21.68 -21.08 -24.80
C GLU A 530 22.47 -20.25 -23.78
N ILE A 531 21.78 -19.66 -22.79
CA ILE A 531 22.33 -18.94 -21.65
C ILE A 531 21.99 -19.75 -20.39
N GLN A 532 22.98 -20.05 -19.53
CA GLN A 532 22.77 -20.82 -18.32
C GLN A 532 22.56 -19.91 -17.07
N ILE A 533 23.15 -18.73 -17.07
CA ILE A 533 22.97 -17.75 -15.97
C ILE A 533 22.56 -16.41 -16.58
N LEU A 534 21.42 -15.89 -16.14
CA LEU A 534 20.97 -14.57 -16.51
C LEU A 534 21.06 -13.63 -15.29
N VAL A 535 21.93 -12.63 -15.40
CA VAL A 535 22.08 -11.55 -14.40
C VAL A 535 21.17 -10.41 -14.79
N SER A 536 20.34 -9.92 -13.87
CA SER A 536 19.40 -8.85 -14.20
C SER A 536 19.14 -7.90 -13.03
N THR A 537 18.66 -6.70 -13.36
CA THR A 537 17.94 -5.84 -12.42
C THR A 537 16.49 -6.35 -12.27
N THR A 538 15.64 -5.60 -11.57
CA THR A 538 14.21 -5.91 -11.36
C THR A 538 13.37 -6.03 -12.65
N VAL A 539 13.94 -5.75 -13.82
CA VAL A 539 13.26 -5.84 -15.13
C VAL A 539 12.64 -7.21 -15.41
N ILE A 540 13.10 -8.27 -14.75
CA ILE A 540 12.54 -9.65 -14.86
C ILE A 540 11.19 -9.78 -14.12
N GLU A 541 10.73 -8.79 -13.34
CA GLU A 541 9.43 -8.85 -12.66
C GLU A 541 8.27 -9.10 -13.65
N VAL A 542 8.41 -8.69 -14.89
CA VAL A 542 7.37 -8.82 -15.94
C VAL A 542 7.90 -9.67 -17.08
N GLY A 543 7.36 -10.88 -17.29
CA GLY A 543 7.57 -11.56 -18.55
C GLY A 543 7.72 -13.07 -18.52
N ILE A 544 8.75 -13.59 -19.15
CA ILE A 544 8.86 -14.93 -19.70
C ILE A 544 8.90 -16.01 -18.61
N ASP A 545 8.11 -17.03 -18.82
CA ASP A 545 8.15 -18.28 -18.04
C ASP A 545 9.25 -19.19 -18.58
N VAL A 546 10.27 -19.47 -17.78
CA VAL A 546 11.34 -20.41 -18.13
C VAL A 546 11.32 -21.58 -17.14
N PRO A 547 10.59 -22.67 -17.46
CA PRO A 547 10.41 -23.80 -16.55
C PRO A 547 11.70 -24.51 -16.14
N ASN A 548 12.77 -24.35 -16.94
CA ASN A 548 14.09 -24.93 -16.66
C ASN A 548 14.94 -24.10 -15.68
N ALA A 549 14.55 -22.84 -15.40
CA ALA A 549 15.21 -22.01 -14.41
C ALA A 549 14.78 -22.42 -12.97
N THR A 550 15.70 -23.05 -12.25
CA THR A 550 15.43 -23.63 -10.92
C THR A 550 16.14 -22.91 -9.78
N VAL A 551 17.09 -22.04 -10.05
CA VAL A 551 17.80 -21.28 -9.04
C VAL A 551 17.58 -19.79 -9.23
N MET A 552 17.16 -19.11 -8.16
CA MET A 552 17.09 -17.67 -8.06
C MET A 552 18.05 -17.22 -6.95
N MET A 553 19.01 -16.36 -7.26
CA MET A 553 19.85 -15.70 -6.28
C MET A 553 19.59 -14.20 -6.31
N ILE A 554 19.34 -13.58 -5.17
CA ILE A 554 19.03 -12.15 -5.06
C ILE A 554 20.10 -11.50 -4.19
N GLU A 555 20.88 -10.63 -4.79
CA GLU A 555 21.94 -9.86 -4.12
C GLU A 555 21.33 -8.67 -3.37
N ASN A 556 21.89 -8.36 -2.20
CA ASN A 556 21.43 -7.28 -1.33
C ASN A 556 19.91 -7.28 -1.13
N ALA A 557 19.39 -8.45 -0.76
CA ALA A 557 17.93 -8.68 -0.62
C ALA A 557 17.27 -7.70 0.36
N GLU A 558 18.01 -7.08 1.26
CA GLU A 558 17.54 -6.03 2.16
C GLU A 558 17.03 -4.78 1.46
N ARG A 559 17.43 -4.53 0.23
CA ARG A 559 16.99 -3.36 -0.56
C ARG A 559 15.63 -3.55 -1.23
N PHE A 560 15.12 -4.76 -1.25
CA PHE A 560 13.83 -5.09 -1.87
C PHE A 560 12.72 -5.20 -0.84
N GLY A 561 11.48 -4.93 -1.26
CA GLY A 561 10.30 -5.25 -0.49
C GLY A 561 10.03 -6.76 -0.42
N LEU A 562 9.39 -7.23 0.67
CA LEU A 562 9.06 -8.65 0.78
C LEU A 562 8.11 -9.11 -0.33
N ALA A 563 7.13 -8.29 -0.71
CA ALA A 563 6.24 -8.57 -1.84
C ALA A 563 7.02 -8.71 -3.17
N GLN A 564 7.99 -7.81 -3.40
CA GLN A 564 8.85 -7.85 -4.58
C GLN A 564 9.76 -9.09 -4.57
N LEU A 565 10.38 -9.42 -3.44
CA LEU A 565 11.16 -10.65 -3.27
C LEU A 565 10.32 -11.90 -3.53
N HIS A 566 9.06 -11.88 -3.11
CA HIS A 566 8.13 -12.97 -3.37
C HIS A 566 7.80 -13.12 -4.86
N GLN A 567 7.58 -12.02 -5.58
CA GLN A 567 7.35 -12.03 -7.02
C GLN A 567 8.57 -12.56 -7.78
N LEU A 568 9.77 -12.08 -7.44
CA LEU A 568 11.03 -12.57 -8.00
C LEU A 568 11.20 -14.08 -7.74
N ARG A 569 10.97 -14.53 -6.50
CA ARG A 569 10.98 -15.96 -6.16
C ARG A 569 10.02 -16.77 -7.03
N GLY A 570 8.84 -16.23 -7.33
CA GLY A 570 7.83 -16.86 -8.17
C GLY A 570 8.25 -17.09 -9.63
N ARG A 571 9.38 -16.50 -10.08
CA ARG A 571 9.93 -16.74 -11.42
C ARG A 571 10.63 -18.09 -11.55
N VAL A 572 10.94 -18.75 -10.45
CA VAL A 572 11.37 -20.16 -10.42
C VAL A 572 10.28 -21.06 -9.84
N GLY A 573 10.43 -22.36 -9.93
CA GLY A 573 9.44 -23.32 -9.42
C GLY A 573 8.23 -23.53 -10.33
N ARG A 574 8.37 -23.30 -11.62
CA ARG A 574 7.33 -23.48 -12.63
C ARG A 574 7.43 -24.80 -13.40
N GLY A 575 8.55 -25.48 -13.24
CA GLY A 575 8.80 -26.79 -13.83
C GLY A 575 8.60 -27.94 -12.84
N LYS A 576 8.91 -29.16 -13.29
CA LYS A 576 8.84 -30.41 -12.49
C LYS A 576 10.02 -30.61 -11.55
N TYR A 577 11.00 -29.72 -11.56
CA TYR A 577 12.23 -29.85 -10.80
C TYR A 577 12.19 -28.99 -9.53
N GLN A 578 12.89 -29.48 -8.49
CA GLN A 578 13.02 -28.70 -7.25
C GLN A 578 13.71 -27.36 -7.52
N SER A 579 13.12 -26.29 -7.04
CA SER A 579 13.64 -24.95 -7.20
C SER A 579 14.10 -24.35 -5.88
N TYR A 580 15.05 -23.40 -5.97
CA TYR A 580 15.77 -22.81 -4.85
C TYR A 580 15.81 -21.29 -4.98
N CYS A 581 15.64 -20.59 -3.87
CA CYS A 581 15.79 -19.14 -3.81
C CYS A 581 16.77 -18.76 -2.71
N ILE A 582 17.84 -18.04 -3.08
CA ILE A 582 18.92 -17.61 -2.18
C ILE A 582 18.82 -16.10 -2.02
N PHE A 583 18.43 -15.66 -0.82
CA PHE A 583 18.41 -14.24 -0.46
C PHE A 583 19.72 -13.86 0.22
N MET A 584 20.56 -13.12 -0.48
CA MET A 584 21.85 -12.68 0.04
C MET A 584 21.72 -11.28 0.64
N THR A 585 22.24 -11.10 1.86
CA THR A 585 22.20 -9.80 2.56
C THR A 585 23.57 -9.38 3.04
N GLY A 586 23.92 -8.10 2.83
CA GLY A 586 25.10 -7.46 3.40
C GLY A 586 24.84 -6.85 4.79
N SER A 587 23.56 -6.73 5.19
CA SER A 587 23.18 -6.10 6.44
C SER A 587 23.36 -7.01 7.65
N LYS A 588 24.01 -6.48 8.69
CA LYS A 588 24.18 -7.15 10.00
C LYS A 588 23.03 -6.82 10.98
N ALA A 589 22.10 -5.93 10.61
CA ALA A 589 21.01 -5.50 11.48
C ALA A 589 20.03 -6.66 11.77
N LYS A 590 19.70 -6.85 13.05
CA LYS A 590 18.79 -7.92 13.50
C LYS A 590 17.39 -7.78 12.88
N GLU A 591 16.92 -6.56 12.67
CA GLU A 591 15.60 -6.25 12.08
C GLU A 591 15.54 -6.70 10.62
N THR A 592 16.59 -6.44 9.83
CA THR A 592 16.70 -6.89 8.45
C THR A 592 16.63 -8.41 8.36
N LYS A 593 17.37 -9.12 9.23
CA LYS A 593 17.33 -10.58 9.27
C LYS A 593 15.95 -11.10 9.64
N LYS A 594 15.30 -10.52 10.66
CA LYS A 594 13.91 -10.88 11.01
C LYS A 594 12.93 -10.70 9.85
N ARG A 595 13.07 -9.60 9.11
CA ARG A 595 12.25 -9.33 7.93
C ARG A 595 12.43 -10.39 6.84
N LEU A 596 13.66 -10.68 6.47
CA LEU A 596 13.96 -11.66 5.43
C LEU A 596 13.62 -13.12 5.86
N GLU A 597 13.71 -13.44 7.15
CA GLU A 597 13.30 -14.74 7.70
C GLU A 597 11.83 -15.11 7.46
N ILE A 598 10.97 -14.13 7.20
CA ILE A 598 9.57 -14.38 6.83
C ILE A 598 9.52 -15.20 5.54
N LEU A 599 10.40 -14.94 4.57
CA LEU A 599 10.49 -15.67 3.31
C LEU A 599 10.94 -17.13 3.48
N ASN A 600 11.70 -17.45 4.54
CA ASN A 600 12.05 -18.81 4.88
C ASN A 600 10.87 -19.58 5.51
N LYS A 601 10.02 -18.88 6.27
CA LYS A 601 8.93 -19.49 7.04
C LYS A 601 7.72 -19.85 6.20
N THR A 602 7.49 -19.11 5.10
CA THR A 602 6.30 -19.31 4.27
C THR A 602 6.56 -19.04 2.80
N ASN A 603 5.88 -19.84 1.96
CA ASN A 603 5.78 -19.62 0.53
C ASN A 603 4.44 -18.95 0.15
N ASP A 604 3.54 -18.73 1.11
CA ASP A 604 2.25 -18.09 0.91
C ASP A 604 2.41 -16.58 0.71
N GLY A 605 2.10 -16.11 -0.50
CA GLY A 605 2.25 -14.70 -0.88
C GLY A 605 1.33 -13.76 -0.10
N PHE A 606 0.12 -14.20 0.29
CA PHE A 606 -0.80 -13.38 1.09
C PHE A 606 -0.27 -13.15 2.51
N LYS A 607 0.33 -14.19 3.11
CA LYS A 607 0.99 -14.06 4.42
C LYS A 607 2.21 -13.16 4.35
N ILE A 608 3.03 -13.31 3.30
CA ILE A 608 4.22 -12.45 3.10
C ILE A 608 3.80 -10.99 2.90
N ALA A 609 2.77 -10.73 2.08
CA ALA A 609 2.25 -9.39 1.87
C ALA A 609 1.69 -8.78 3.16
N SER A 610 0.98 -9.56 3.97
CA SER A 610 0.47 -9.11 5.26
C SER A 610 1.59 -8.76 6.25
N GLU A 611 2.67 -9.54 6.28
CA GLU A 611 3.82 -9.27 7.13
C GLU A 611 4.68 -8.09 6.61
N ASP A 612 4.87 -7.96 5.29
CA ASP A 612 5.53 -6.79 4.67
C ASP A 612 4.80 -5.50 5.03
N LEU A 613 3.48 -5.57 5.00
CA LEU A 613 2.57 -4.50 5.35
C LEU A 613 2.76 -4.04 6.80
N LYS A 614 2.81 -4.97 7.76
CA LYS A 614 3.02 -4.68 9.18
C LYS A 614 4.40 -4.03 9.45
N LEU A 615 5.42 -4.40 8.68
CA LEU A 615 6.80 -3.97 8.90
C LEU A 615 7.13 -2.62 8.29
N ARG A 616 6.54 -2.25 7.15
CA ARG A 616 6.86 -1.02 6.42
C ARG A 616 6.10 0.20 6.90
N GLY A 617 4.92 0.00 7.49
CA GLY A 617 3.98 1.10 7.71
C GLY A 617 3.42 1.66 6.39
N PRO A 618 2.53 2.66 6.46
CA PRO A 618 1.65 3.06 5.36
C PRO A 618 2.32 3.78 4.17
N GLY A 619 3.58 4.16 4.27
CA GLY A 619 4.17 5.17 3.36
C GLY A 619 4.73 4.67 2.03
N ASP A 620 5.19 3.42 1.93
CA ASP A 620 6.16 3.04 0.89
C ASP A 620 5.68 2.02 -0.16
N LEU A 621 4.50 1.40 0.02
CA LEU A 621 4.15 0.23 -0.80
C LEU A 621 3.68 0.52 -2.23
N PHE A 622 3.10 1.70 -2.50
CA PHE A 622 2.48 1.97 -3.81
C PHE A 622 2.71 3.38 -4.36
N GLY A 623 3.61 4.16 -3.80
CA GLY A 623 3.73 5.58 -4.21
C GLY A 623 2.47 6.40 -3.88
N ILE A 624 1.62 5.91 -2.98
CA ILE A 624 0.32 6.51 -2.62
C ILE A 624 0.52 7.93 -2.06
N ARG A 625 1.64 8.19 -1.41
CA ARG A 625 2.02 9.56 -1.01
C ARG A 625 2.22 10.52 -2.18
N GLN A 626 2.56 10.00 -3.38
CA GLN A 626 2.72 10.83 -4.58
C GLN A 626 1.41 11.08 -5.32
N SER A 627 0.38 10.26 -5.10
CA SER A 627 -0.90 10.36 -5.80
C SER A 627 -1.99 11.14 -5.04
N GLY A 628 -1.76 11.54 -3.76
CA GLY A 628 -2.75 12.30 -2.98
C GLY A 628 -4.01 11.54 -2.61
N LEU A 629 -4.02 10.22 -2.70
CA LEU A 629 -5.23 9.42 -2.86
C LEU A 629 -5.94 9.02 -1.57
N MET A 630 -5.31 9.07 -0.37
CA MET A 630 -5.99 8.67 0.88
C MET A 630 -5.31 9.31 2.08
N ASP A 631 -5.75 10.47 2.50
CA ASP A 631 -5.35 11.08 3.76
C ASP A 631 -6.49 10.90 4.78
N PHE A 632 -6.51 9.73 5.45
CA PHE A 632 -7.38 9.52 6.59
C PHE A 632 -6.90 10.38 7.76
N GLY A 633 -7.82 11.00 8.49
CA GLY A 633 -7.46 11.88 9.59
C GLY A 633 -6.86 11.13 10.80
N LEU A 634 -7.35 9.91 11.07
CA LEU A 634 -6.93 9.05 12.18
C LEU A 634 -6.57 7.63 11.75
N GLY A 635 -7.29 7.09 10.77
CA GLY A 635 -7.19 5.70 10.37
C GLY A 635 -5.88 5.43 9.62
N ASP A 636 -5.22 4.34 10.00
CA ASP A 636 -4.12 3.75 9.26
C ASP A 636 -4.58 2.39 8.72
N ILE A 637 -4.71 2.27 7.41
CA ILE A 637 -5.24 1.07 6.75
C ILE A 637 -4.50 -0.20 7.18
N TYR A 638 -3.27 -0.07 7.61
CA TYR A 638 -2.37 -1.17 7.93
C TYR A 638 -2.36 -1.51 9.42
N GLN A 639 -2.24 -0.49 10.25
CA GLN A 639 -2.26 -0.67 11.71
C GLN A 639 -3.68 -1.01 12.20
N ASP A 640 -4.69 -0.45 11.53
CA ASP A 640 -6.09 -0.61 11.88
C ASP A 640 -6.83 -1.62 10.99
N ALA A 641 -6.13 -2.58 10.38
CA ALA A 641 -6.71 -3.57 9.47
C ALA A 641 -7.90 -4.36 10.09
N ALA A 642 -7.86 -4.63 11.40
CA ALA A 642 -8.95 -5.27 12.11
C ALA A 642 -10.20 -4.37 12.19
N ILE A 643 -10.01 -3.07 12.42
CA ILE A 643 -11.11 -2.08 12.45
C ILE A 643 -11.70 -1.93 11.04
N LEU A 644 -10.83 -1.91 10.03
CA LEU A 644 -11.23 -1.84 8.63
C LEU A 644 -12.09 -3.04 8.21
N GLN A 645 -11.73 -4.24 8.66
CA GLN A 645 -12.53 -5.44 8.41
C GLN A 645 -13.92 -5.32 9.06
N LYS A 646 -13.99 -4.91 10.34
CA LYS A 646 -15.25 -4.65 11.03
C LYS A 646 -16.12 -3.62 10.28
N ALA A 647 -15.50 -2.54 9.80
CA ALA A 647 -16.19 -1.50 9.03
C ALA A 647 -16.72 -2.01 7.69
N ASN A 648 -15.98 -2.91 7.01
CA ASN A 648 -16.45 -3.53 5.78
C ASN A 648 -17.64 -4.46 6.01
N GLU A 649 -17.62 -5.30 7.05
CA GLU A 649 -18.74 -6.16 7.43
C GLU A 649 -19.97 -5.34 7.80
N ALA A 650 -19.78 -4.23 8.52
CA ALA A 650 -20.86 -3.28 8.84
C ALA A 650 -21.44 -2.62 7.59
N ALA A 651 -20.58 -2.25 6.62
CA ALA A 651 -21.04 -1.66 5.35
C ALA A 651 -21.89 -2.66 4.55
N GLU A 652 -21.51 -3.93 4.49
CA GLU A 652 -22.32 -4.99 3.85
C GLU A 652 -23.68 -5.16 4.51
N TRP A 653 -23.69 -5.16 5.83
CA TRP A 653 -24.93 -5.28 6.58
C TRP A 653 -25.84 -4.06 6.36
N LEU A 654 -25.30 -2.84 6.37
CA LEU A 654 -26.05 -1.59 6.18
C LEU A 654 -26.66 -1.48 4.77
N LEU A 655 -25.91 -1.84 3.74
CA LEU A 655 -26.42 -1.87 2.37
C LEU A 655 -27.64 -2.79 2.21
N LYS A 656 -27.65 -3.92 2.94
CA LYS A 656 -28.72 -4.90 2.90
C LYS A 656 -29.92 -4.54 3.78
N ASN A 657 -29.68 -3.98 4.98
CA ASN A 657 -30.69 -3.86 6.02
C ASN A 657 -31.10 -2.41 6.32
N ASN A 658 -30.28 -1.40 5.96
CA ASN A 658 -30.56 0.01 6.21
C ASN A 658 -30.11 0.92 5.04
N PRO A 659 -30.70 0.77 3.85
CA PRO A 659 -30.34 1.54 2.67
C PRO A 659 -30.58 3.05 2.83
N GLU A 660 -31.51 3.46 3.70
CA GLU A 660 -31.80 4.88 3.96
C GLU A 660 -30.62 5.58 4.63
N TYR A 661 -29.96 4.92 5.57
CA TYR A 661 -28.72 5.43 6.18
C TYR A 661 -27.61 5.60 5.14
N VAL A 662 -27.44 4.65 4.23
CA VAL A 662 -26.44 4.71 3.17
C VAL A 662 -26.67 5.89 2.23
N GLN A 663 -27.92 6.21 1.90
CA GLN A 663 -28.25 7.36 1.06
C GLN A 663 -27.90 8.72 1.69
N GLN A 664 -27.92 8.82 3.02
CA GLN A 664 -27.59 10.05 3.76
C GLN A 664 -26.09 10.34 3.84
N ILE A 665 -25.24 9.35 3.52
CA ILE A 665 -23.78 9.54 3.53
C ILE A 665 -23.40 10.46 2.37
N PRO A 666 -22.66 11.56 2.66
CA PRO A 666 -22.22 12.48 1.62
C PRO A 666 -21.28 11.77 0.64
N ASP A 667 -21.30 12.19 -0.61
CA ASP A 667 -20.33 11.75 -1.60
C ASP A 667 -18.95 12.21 -1.15
N TYR A 668 -18.00 11.29 -1.15
CA TYR A 668 -16.64 11.59 -0.69
C TYR A 668 -15.94 12.48 -1.71
N GLU A 669 -15.57 13.72 -1.34
CA GLU A 669 -14.97 14.71 -2.26
C GLU A 669 -13.65 14.22 -2.90
N GLY A 670 -13.01 13.21 -2.33
CA GLY A 670 -11.81 12.55 -2.88
C GLY A 670 -12.06 11.43 -3.88
N THR A 671 -13.31 11.01 -4.10
CA THR A 671 -13.62 9.82 -4.92
C THR A 671 -13.38 10.01 -6.41
N SER A 672 -13.42 11.23 -6.93
CA SER A 672 -13.05 11.51 -8.34
C SER A 672 -11.56 11.19 -8.66
N SER A 673 -10.70 11.14 -7.66
CA SER A 673 -9.28 10.77 -7.78
C SER A 673 -8.97 9.35 -7.28
N VAL A 674 -9.90 8.70 -6.57
CA VAL A 674 -9.77 7.31 -6.06
C VAL A 674 -10.15 6.27 -7.12
N ILE A 675 -10.89 6.67 -8.14
CA ILE A 675 -11.16 5.82 -9.30
C ILE A 675 -9.92 5.87 -10.21
N ILE A 676 -8.89 5.11 -9.87
CA ILE A 676 -7.66 4.97 -10.67
C ILE A 676 -7.74 3.71 -11.52
#